data_7478e8c340439725c0da8614633c178d
#
_entry.id   7478e8c340439725c0da8614633c178d
#
_cell.length_a   1.000
_cell.length_b   1.000
_cell.length_c   1.000
_cell.angle_alpha   90.00
_cell.angle_beta   90.00
_cell.angle_gamma   90.00
#
_symmetry.space_group_name_H-M   'P 1'
#
loop_
_entity.id
_entity.type
_entity.pdbx_description
1 polymer ?
#
loop_
_entity_poly.entity_id
_entity_poly.type
_entity_poly.pdbx_seq_one_letter_code
_entity_poly.pdbx_strand_id
1 'polypeptide(L)'
;YAIMDFYTRYHHMSGKDAHWQVGADHAGIATQMVVENNLAKDGIARTDLGREKFLEEVWSWKGYSEEKITSQIKRLGNTIDWEKYRFTLDDGFNEAVIKAFVELHRKEKIYRGYRLVNWDPALKTAVSDLEVVRQEKDGLLWHIKYPIEDSNDFVTVATTRPETMFGDMAIAVNPNDDRYKDLIGKNVVLPFVGRKIPILGDDYVDMEFGTGCLKITPGHDFNDYEIGKKYSLHEIDGHVKTSKVASDFVPINIFNDDAWSNENVPAPFDNLDRFKVRKLVIEKLNELSLLEKEEKHHISVPRGERSNVVIEPKLSHQWYVKTAEMAVRANDAVNKGEIKFHPENWVKTYFNWMDNIEDWCISRQIWWGHRIPAWFDSEENVYVGYSEEEVRSHYNLDDRELLQDEDVLDTWFSSSLWPFGAMGWPNETEDYKKHFPTSLLVTGFDIIFFWVARMMMMSLEFTDQIPFKDVYVTGLIRDENGQKMSKSKGNVIDPLDLIYGISQDDLVEKRTSNLMQESTAQKIERKTRNQFPKGIESYGTDALRMTFFSLATHTKDISFELGRLKGYRNFCTKIWNAARFINGYPVGNDSFEPKTDTDKWIKDEFDKTRDQIQKNIEDYRLDFAINEVYEFFWNKFCDVYIEECKKSGETANLRPMLKEILVMMH
;
A
#
# COMPACT_ATOMS: atom_id res chain seq x y z
N TYR A 1 -3.51 16.14 0.57
CA TYR A 1 -2.86 17.44 0.84
C TYR A 1 -3.88 18.55 1.13
N ALA A 2 -4.88 18.80 0.26
CA ALA A 2 -5.84 19.90 0.47
C ALA A 2 -6.60 19.80 1.81
N ILE A 3 -6.99 18.58 2.23
CA ILE A 3 -7.68 18.34 3.51
C ILE A 3 -6.73 18.59 4.69
N MET A 4 -5.49 18.13 4.63
CA MET A 4 -4.48 18.38 5.68
C MET A 4 -4.22 19.87 5.84
N ASP A 5 -4.03 20.57 4.73
CA ASP A 5 -3.85 22.02 4.70
C ASP A 5 -5.06 22.77 5.28
N PHE A 6 -6.28 22.29 4.98
CA PHE A 6 -7.49 22.87 5.54
C PHE A 6 -7.48 22.85 7.07
N TYR A 7 -7.24 21.68 7.69
CA TYR A 7 -7.21 21.57 9.15
C TYR A 7 -6.05 22.35 9.78
N THR A 8 -4.88 22.37 9.12
CA THR A 8 -3.76 23.19 9.58
C THR A 8 -4.11 24.68 9.60
N ARG A 9 -4.68 25.20 8.51
CA ARG A 9 -5.13 26.60 8.42
C ARG A 9 -6.22 26.93 9.44
N TYR A 10 -7.23 26.08 9.55
CA TYR A 10 -8.32 26.24 10.50
C TYR A 10 -7.82 26.39 11.94
N HIS A 11 -6.89 25.51 12.34
CA HIS A 11 -6.33 25.58 13.68
C HIS A 11 -5.40 26.77 13.88
N HIS A 12 -4.61 27.17 12.89
CA HIS A 12 -3.83 28.42 12.94
C HIS A 12 -4.74 29.64 13.10
N MET A 13 -5.78 29.76 12.30
CA MET A 13 -6.74 30.86 12.39
C MET A 13 -7.50 30.88 13.72
N SER A 14 -7.67 29.72 14.34
CA SER A 14 -8.24 29.55 15.68
C SER A 14 -7.24 29.89 16.80
N GLY A 15 -6.04 30.37 16.47
CA GLY A 15 -5.02 30.79 17.45
C GLY A 15 -4.21 29.62 18.04
N LYS A 16 -4.28 28.43 17.46
CA LYS A 16 -3.49 27.28 17.89
C LYS A 16 -2.16 27.22 17.13
N ASP A 17 -1.15 26.67 17.77
CA ASP A 17 0.10 26.33 17.11
C ASP A 17 -0.05 24.97 16.41
N ALA A 18 -0.34 25.00 15.12
CA ALA A 18 -0.57 23.83 14.31
C ALA A 18 0.64 23.53 13.44
N HIS A 19 1.23 22.36 13.60
CA HIS A 19 2.32 21.85 12.77
C HIS A 19 1.82 20.78 11.82
N TRP A 20 2.16 20.92 10.54
CA TRP A 20 1.96 19.88 9.54
C TRP A 20 3.31 19.29 9.14
N GLN A 21 3.63 18.10 9.67
CA GLN A 21 4.85 17.38 9.31
C GLN A 21 4.75 16.88 7.87
N VAL A 22 5.57 17.44 7.02
CA VAL A 22 5.68 17.06 5.61
C VAL A 22 6.93 16.24 5.34
N GLY A 23 6.86 15.37 4.36
CA GLY A 23 8.00 14.64 3.85
C GLY A 23 7.65 13.72 2.70
N ALA A 24 8.62 12.93 2.28
CA ALA A 24 8.45 11.91 1.27
C ALA A 24 8.99 10.56 1.75
N ASP A 25 8.30 9.53 1.34
CA ASP A 25 8.73 8.15 1.47
C ASP A 25 9.67 7.80 0.31
N HIS A 26 10.66 6.96 0.57
CA HIS A 26 11.62 6.51 -0.44
C HIS A 26 11.03 5.48 -1.42
N ALA A 27 9.89 4.87 -1.08
CA ALA A 27 9.12 3.94 -1.93
C ALA A 27 9.99 2.82 -2.54
N GLY A 28 10.69 2.06 -1.70
CA GLY A 28 11.71 1.06 -2.02
C GLY A 28 11.56 0.34 -3.37
N ILE A 29 10.69 -0.67 -3.43
CA ILE A 29 10.46 -1.49 -4.64
C ILE A 29 10.02 -0.62 -5.84
N ALA A 30 9.10 0.32 -5.62
CA ALA A 30 8.53 1.10 -6.71
C ALA A 30 9.56 2.03 -7.38
N THR A 31 10.39 2.70 -6.59
CA THR A 31 11.44 3.60 -7.08
C THR A 31 12.53 2.81 -7.79
N GLN A 32 13.01 1.71 -7.18
CA GLN A 32 14.01 0.86 -7.81
C GLN A 32 13.52 0.32 -9.17
N MET A 33 12.31 -0.21 -9.23
CA MET A 33 11.72 -0.73 -10.47
C MET A 33 11.66 0.33 -11.58
N VAL A 34 11.33 1.58 -11.26
CA VAL A 34 11.30 2.66 -12.26
C VAL A 34 12.70 2.92 -12.81
N VAL A 35 13.72 2.97 -11.95
CA VAL A 35 15.10 3.20 -12.39
C VAL A 35 15.62 2.02 -13.21
N GLU A 36 15.38 0.77 -12.78
CA GLU A 36 15.72 -0.43 -13.55
C GLU A 36 15.07 -0.42 -14.94
N ASN A 37 13.79 -0.07 -15.01
CA ASN A 37 13.07 0.03 -16.30
C ASN A 37 13.63 1.14 -17.20
N ASN A 38 14.12 2.24 -16.63
CA ASN A 38 14.75 3.29 -17.42
C ASN A 38 16.12 2.84 -17.96
N LEU A 39 16.95 2.23 -17.13
CA LEU A 39 18.26 1.67 -17.53
C LEU A 39 18.11 0.56 -18.57
N ALA A 40 17.09 -0.27 -18.45
CA ALA A 40 16.81 -1.35 -19.41
C ALA A 40 16.51 -0.85 -20.82
N LYS A 41 16.02 0.39 -21.00
CA LYS A 41 15.84 1.00 -22.33
C LYS A 41 17.19 1.20 -23.05
N ASP A 42 18.25 1.41 -22.29
CA ASP A 42 19.61 1.55 -22.77
C ASP A 42 20.38 0.23 -22.75
N GLY A 43 19.70 -0.89 -22.42
CA GLY A 43 20.27 -2.23 -22.37
C GLY A 43 21.15 -2.48 -21.14
N ILE A 44 21.02 -1.69 -20.07
CA ILE A 44 21.85 -1.76 -18.86
C ILE A 44 21.04 -2.46 -17.75
N ALA A 45 21.60 -3.52 -17.15
CA ALA A 45 21.09 -4.13 -15.96
C ALA A 45 21.72 -3.52 -14.69
N ARG A 46 21.02 -3.52 -13.56
CA ARG A 46 21.60 -3.02 -12.30
C ARG A 46 22.88 -3.74 -11.89
N THR A 47 22.96 -5.05 -12.21
CA THR A 47 24.15 -5.87 -11.96
C THR A 47 25.38 -5.46 -12.74
N ASP A 48 25.20 -4.82 -13.91
CA ASP A 48 26.31 -4.32 -14.73
C ASP A 48 26.94 -3.07 -14.11
N LEU A 49 26.15 -2.29 -13.38
CA LEU A 49 26.61 -1.08 -12.69
C LEU A 49 27.24 -1.39 -11.32
N GLY A 50 26.74 -2.42 -10.64
CA GLY A 50 27.01 -2.66 -9.22
C GLY A 50 26.19 -1.72 -8.31
N ARG A 51 26.16 -2.05 -7.00
CA ARG A 51 25.28 -1.40 -6.02
C ARG A 51 25.49 0.13 -5.93
N GLU A 52 26.71 0.57 -5.80
CA GLU A 52 27.03 2.00 -5.59
C GLU A 52 26.54 2.87 -6.74
N LYS A 53 26.95 2.54 -7.98
CA LYS A 53 26.56 3.32 -9.16
C LYS A 53 25.06 3.24 -9.44
N PHE A 54 24.44 2.09 -9.19
CA PHE A 54 23.00 1.97 -9.30
C PHE A 54 22.28 2.89 -8.33
N LEU A 55 22.74 2.98 -7.08
CA LEU A 55 22.17 3.90 -6.08
C LEU A 55 22.33 5.37 -6.48
N GLU A 56 23.44 5.76 -7.13
CA GLU A 56 23.61 7.10 -7.68
C GLU A 56 22.50 7.44 -8.68
N GLU A 57 22.14 6.50 -9.57
CA GLU A 57 21.02 6.67 -10.52
C GLU A 57 19.69 6.80 -9.80
N VAL A 58 19.46 6.02 -8.72
CA VAL A 58 18.25 6.11 -7.92
C VAL A 58 18.14 7.45 -7.20
N TRP A 59 19.25 7.97 -6.63
CA TRP A 59 19.28 9.29 -6.01
C TRP A 59 19.02 10.42 -7.02
N SER A 60 19.55 10.30 -8.22
CA SER A 60 19.27 11.25 -9.32
C SER A 60 17.77 11.25 -9.69
N TRP A 61 17.19 10.08 -9.85
CA TRP A 61 15.75 9.93 -10.10
C TRP A 61 14.89 10.49 -8.97
N LYS A 62 15.29 10.22 -7.71
CA LYS A 62 14.62 10.77 -6.52
C LYS A 62 14.58 12.30 -6.56
N GLY A 63 15.73 12.94 -6.85
CA GLY A 63 15.80 14.39 -6.96
C GLY A 63 14.82 14.95 -7.98
N TYR A 64 14.79 14.39 -9.18
CA TYR A 64 13.83 14.78 -10.23
C TYR A 64 12.36 14.61 -9.80
N SER A 65 12.02 13.46 -9.22
CA SER A 65 10.64 13.16 -8.81
C SER A 65 10.18 14.05 -7.66
N GLU A 66 11.06 14.31 -6.70
CA GLU A 66 10.80 15.16 -5.54
C GLU A 66 10.56 16.62 -5.95
N GLU A 67 11.38 17.17 -6.84
CA GLU A 67 11.18 18.52 -7.36
C GLU A 67 9.82 18.66 -8.02
N LYS A 68 9.42 17.67 -8.83
CA LYS A 68 8.12 17.67 -9.50
C LYS A 68 6.95 17.62 -8.50
N ILE A 69 6.97 16.71 -7.54
CA ILE A 69 5.92 16.57 -6.53
C ILE A 69 5.85 17.83 -5.67
N THR A 70 7.00 18.36 -5.22
CA THR A 70 7.09 19.55 -4.40
C THR A 70 6.52 20.77 -5.11
N SER A 71 6.82 20.94 -6.41
CA SER A 71 6.26 22.03 -7.22
C SER A 71 4.74 21.92 -7.35
N GLN A 72 4.19 20.72 -7.51
CA GLN A 72 2.74 20.49 -7.53
C GLN A 72 2.09 20.83 -6.19
N ILE A 73 2.67 20.40 -5.08
CA ILE A 73 2.17 20.68 -3.72
C ILE A 73 2.21 22.19 -3.43
N LYS A 74 3.31 22.87 -3.76
CA LYS A 74 3.43 24.33 -3.62
C LYS A 74 2.37 25.05 -4.45
N ARG A 75 2.10 24.59 -5.66
CA ARG A 75 1.10 25.21 -6.56
C ARG A 75 -0.33 24.99 -6.07
N LEU A 76 -0.61 23.92 -5.33
CA LEU A 76 -1.88 23.73 -4.63
C LEU A 76 -2.10 24.73 -3.48
N GLY A 77 -1.10 25.53 -3.13
CA GLY A 77 -1.20 26.59 -2.12
C GLY A 77 -1.22 26.05 -0.69
N ASN A 78 -0.57 24.93 -0.44
CA ASN A 78 -0.49 24.32 0.89
C ASN A 78 0.47 25.10 1.81
N THR A 79 0.08 25.31 3.07
CA THR A 79 0.85 25.99 4.12
C THR A 79 1.81 25.03 4.81
N ILE A 80 2.85 24.63 4.09
CA ILE A 80 3.85 23.69 4.57
C ILE A 80 5.10 24.46 4.98
N ASP A 81 5.67 24.12 6.14
CA ASP A 81 7.01 24.51 6.52
C ASP A 81 8.04 23.62 5.82
N TRP A 82 8.58 24.10 4.70
CA TRP A 82 9.52 23.36 3.88
C TRP A 82 10.90 23.19 4.52
N GLU A 83 11.25 23.97 5.54
CA GLU A 83 12.49 23.81 6.29
C GLU A 83 12.46 22.56 7.18
N LYS A 84 11.26 22.09 7.55
CA LYS A 84 11.01 20.87 8.32
C LYS A 84 10.68 19.65 7.45
N TYR A 85 10.92 19.75 6.15
CA TYR A 85 10.73 18.62 5.24
C TYR A 85 11.66 17.46 5.61
N ARG A 86 11.11 16.24 5.64
CA ARG A 86 11.85 15.01 5.95
C ARG A 86 11.77 14.01 4.79
N PHE A 87 12.82 13.25 4.64
CA PHE A 87 12.86 12.12 3.72
C PHE A 87 13.19 10.85 4.49
N THR A 88 12.45 9.76 4.24
CA THR A 88 12.61 8.53 5.04
C THR A 88 14.01 7.87 4.93
N LEU A 89 14.87 8.30 3.99
CA LEU A 89 16.28 7.90 3.91
C LEU A 89 17.24 9.05 4.26
N ASP A 90 16.78 10.15 4.87
CA ASP A 90 17.72 11.14 5.40
C ASP A 90 18.49 10.59 6.63
N ASP A 91 19.65 11.15 6.92
CA ASP A 91 20.54 10.63 7.95
C ASP A 91 19.88 10.51 9.32
N GLY A 92 19.12 11.53 9.75
CA GLY A 92 18.46 11.53 11.05
C GLY A 92 17.30 10.53 11.12
N PHE A 93 16.58 10.31 10.02
CA PHE A 93 15.53 9.30 9.97
C PHE A 93 16.13 7.88 9.88
N ASN A 94 17.26 7.72 9.17
CA ASN A 94 17.99 6.46 9.12
C ASN A 94 18.49 6.04 10.51
N GLU A 95 18.95 6.97 11.34
CA GLU A 95 19.32 6.71 12.74
C GLU A 95 18.13 6.11 13.52
N ALA A 96 16.94 6.70 13.37
CA ALA A 96 15.73 6.20 13.99
C ALA A 96 15.38 4.77 13.54
N VAL A 97 15.51 4.48 12.24
CA VAL A 97 15.21 3.17 11.66
C VAL A 97 16.19 2.10 12.17
N ILE A 98 17.49 2.40 12.16
CA ILE A 98 18.52 1.48 12.69
C ILE A 98 18.26 1.22 14.17
N LYS A 99 17.99 2.27 14.95
CA LYS A 99 17.69 2.14 16.39
C LYS A 99 16.47 1.24 16.61
N ALA A 100 15.40 1.45 15.86
CA ALA A 100 14.19 0.65 15.99
C ALA A 100 14.46 -0.84 15.70
N PHE A 101 15.20 -1.15 14.64
CA PHE A 101 15.55 -2.53 14.32
C PHE A 101 16.39 -3.19 15.41
N VAL A 102 17.47 -2.54 15.84
CA VAL A 102 18.40 -3.08 16.85
C VAL A 102 17.70 -3.29 18.19
N GLU A 103 16.88 -2.33 18.64
CA GLU A 103 16.16 -2.46 19.91
C GLU A 103 15.08 -3.55 19.85
N LEU A 104 14.33 -3.68 18.78
CA LEU A 104 13.37 -4.78 18.60
C LEU A 104 14.07 -6.14 18.57
N HIS A 105 15.23 -6.23 17.94
CA HIS A 105 16.02 -7.46 17.94
C HIS A 105 16.52 -7.80 19.35
N ARG A 106 17.06 -6.83 20.10
CA ARG A 106 17.51 -7.02 21.48
C ARG A 106 16.37 -7.40 22.46
N LYS A 107 15.13 -6.99 22.13
CA LYS A 107 13.90 -7.40 22.83
C LYS A 107 13.33 -8.73 22.32
N GLU A 108 14.03 -9.45 21.45
CA GLU A 108 13.60 -10.71 20.83
C GLU A 108 12.29 -10.59 20.01
N LYS A 109 11.93 -9.35 19.59
CA LYS A 109 10.77 -9.07 18.75
C LYS A 109 11.11 -9.10 17.25
N ILE A 110 12.38 -9.00 16.86
CA ILE A 110 12.86 -9.29 15.50
C ILE A 110 13.66 -10.58 15.51
N TYR A 111 13.44 -11.42 14.51
CA TYR A 111 14.19 -12.65 14.30
C TYR A 111 14.39 -12.92 12.82
N ARG A 112 15.41 -13.71 12.47
CA ARG A 112 15.62 -14.26 11.13
C ARG A 112 15.05 -15.67 11.06
N GLY A 113 14.20 -15.96 10.06
CA GLY A 113 13.53 -17.23 9.94
C GLY A 113 13.51 -17.75 8.51
N TYR A 114 13.63 -19.07 8.34
CA TYR A 114 13.45 -19.75 7.06
C TYR A 114 11.99 -20.15 6.92
N ARG A 115 11.23 -19.39 6.11
CA ARG A 115 9.78 -19.56 5.97
C ARG A 115 9.36 -19.40 4.51
N LEU A 116 8.15 -19.89 4.22
CA LEU A 116 7.51 -19.65 2.94
C LEU A 116 7.05 -18.18 2.82
N VAL A 117 7.39 -17.53 1.72
CA VAL A 117 7.03 -16.13 1.44
C VAL A 117 6.43 -15.99 0.05
N ASN A 118 5.67 -14.93 -0.17
CA ASN A 118 5.28 -14.51 -1.51
C ASN A 118 6.51 -13.93 -2.22
N TRP A 119 6.98 -14.62 -3.25
CA TRP A 119 8.15 -14.22 -4.02
C TRP A 119 7.76 -13.67 -5.39
N ASP A 120 8.22 -12.49 -5.71
CA ASP A 120 8.08 -11.92 -7.05
C ASP A 120 9.31 -12.29 -7.90
N PRO A 121 9.19 -13.22 -8.87
CA PRO A 121 10.35 -13.70 -9.63
C PRO A 121 10.88 -12.67 -10.63
N ALA A 122 10.10 -11.64 -11.01
CA ALA A 122 10.58 -10.57 -11.88
C ALA A 122 11.38 -9.53 -11.11
N LEU A 123 10.97 -9.21 -9.88
CA LEU A 123 11.65 -8.26 -8.99
C LEU A 123 12.72 -8.95 -8.14
N LYS A 124 12.70 -10.28 -8.06
CA LYS A 124 13.59 -11.12 -7.24
C LYS A 124 13.60 -10.70 -5.77
N THR A 125 12.41 -10.51 -5.21
CA THR A 125 12.24 -10.10 -3.82
C THR A 125 10.96 -10.67 -3.22
N ALA A 126 10.95 -10.84 -1.90
CA ALA A 126 9.74 -11.08 -1.14
C ALA A 126 8.82 -9.84 -1.21
N VAL A 127 7.52 -10.09 -1.26
CA VAL A 127 6.46 -9.06 -1.21
C VAL A 127 5.46 -9.41 -0.11
N SER A 128 4.81 -8.39 0.44
CA SER A 128 3.78 -8.58 1.46
C SER A 128 2.51 -9.21 0.86
N ASP A 129 1.73 -9.94 1.65
CA ASP A 129 0.47 -10.56 1.21
C ASP A 129 -0.51 -9.54 0.59
N LEU A 130 -0.53 -8.32 1.13
CA LEU A 130 -1.37 -7.24 0.63
C LEU A 130 -0.89 -6.61 -0.69
N GLU A 131 0.36 -6.86 -1.10
CA GLU A 131 0.90 -6.48 -2.41
C GLU A 131 0.62 -7.55 -3.47
N VAL A 132 -0.06 -8.65 -3.07
CA VAL A 132 -0.49 -9.72 -3.97
C VAL A 132 -1.94 -9.51 -4.38
N VAL A 133 -2.15 -9.21 -5.66
CA VAL A 133 -3.49 -9.05 -6.25
C VAL A 133 -3.97 -10.37 -6.82
N ARG A 134 -5.13 -10.85 -6.36
CA ARG A 134 -5.74 -12.05 -6.90
C ARG A 134 -6.54 -11.72 -8.16
N GLN A 135 -6.19 -12.40 -9.26
CA GLN A 135 -6.87 -12.26 -10.55
C GLN A 135 -7.65 -13.53 -10.86
N GLU A 136 -8.98 -13.38 -10.91
CA GLU A 136 -9.87 -14.47 -11.32
C GLU A 136 -9.77 -14.71 -12.82
N LYS A 137 -9.60 -15.97 -13.22
CA LYS A 137 -9.61 -16.39 -14.64
C LYS A 137 -10.06 -17.84 -14.82
N ASP A 138 -10.49 -18.16 -16.03
CA ASP A 138 -10.70 -19.55 -16.42
C ASP A 138 -9.35 -20.25 -16.54
N GLY A 139 -9.25 -21.41 -15.92
CA GLY A 139 -8.10 -22.27 -15.88
C GLY A 139 -8.49 -23.75 -16.04
N LEU A 140 -7.58 -24.62 -15.67
CA LEU A 140 -7.77 -26.07 -15.72
C LEU A 140 -7.42 -26.69 -14.36
N LEU A 141 -8.15 -27.75 -14.03
CA LEU A 141 -7.88 -28.65 -12.94
C LEU A 141 -7.47 -29.99 -13.56
N TRP A 142 -6.28 -30.44 -13.27
CA TRP A 142 -5.74 -31.69 -13.79
C TRP A 142 -5.84 -32.81 -12.78
N HIS A 143 -6.41 -33.95 -13.19
CA HIS A 143 -6.56 -35.14 -12.39
C HIS A 143 -5.43 -36.11 -12.72
N ILE A 144 -4.55 -36.37 -11.76
CA ILE A 144 -3.29 -37.09 -11.93
C ILE A 144 -3.28 -38.34 -11.05
N LYS A 145 -2.96 -39.50 -11.64
CA LYS A 145 -2.85 -40.80 -10.95
C LYS A 145 -1.48 -40.94 -10.29
N TYR A 146 -1.48 -41.18 -8.99
CA TYR A 146 -0.28 -41.49 -8.22
C TYR A 146 -0.34 -42.99 -7.86
N PRO A 147 0.56 -43.84 -8.40
CA PRO A 147 0.56 -45.27 -8.12
C PRO A 147 0.79 -45.58 -6.63
N ILE A 148 0.00 -46.47 -6.06
CA ILE A 148 0.19 -46.95 -4.68
C ILE A 148 1.36 -47.94 -4.66
N GLU A 149 2.26 -47.79 -3.69
CA GLU A 149 3.41 -48.69 -3.50
C GLU A 149 2.94 -50.13 -3.34
N ASP A 150 3.63 -51.07 -4.01
CA ASP A 150 3.36 -52.51 -4.02
C ASP A 150 1.91 -52.88 -4.41
N SER A 151 1.24 -52.06 -5.21
CA SER A 151 -0.10 -52.29 -5.75
C SER A 151 -0.17 -51.93 -7.22
N ASN A 152 -1.20 -52.44 -7.91
CA ASN A 152 -1.57 -51.96 -9.26
C ASN A 152 -2.60 -50.81 -9.21
N ASP A 153 -3.01 -50.40 -8.02
CA ASP A 153 -3.97 -49.33 -7.80
C ASP A 153 -3.29 -47.95 -7.77
N PHE A 154 -4.07 -46.91 -7.83
CA PHE A 154 -3.59 -45.54 -7.76
C PHE A 154 -4.56 -44.66 -6.96
N VAL A 155 -4.04 -43.53 -6.45
CA VAL A 155 -4.81 -42.43 -5.89
C VAL A 155 -4.80 -41.31 -6.92
N THR A 156 -5.97 -40.71 -7.22
CA THR A 156 -6.05 -39.60 -8.15
C THR A 156 -6.11 -38.28 -7.36
N VAL A 157 -5.17 -37.38 -7.61
CA VAL A 157 -5.14 -36.03 -7.07
C VAL A 157 -5.62 -35.05 -8.12
N ALA A 158 -6.27 -33.94 -7.68
CA ALA A 158 -6.68 -32.84 -8.54
C ALA A 158 -5.86 -31.59 -8.22
N THR A 159 -5.22 -30.99 -9.21
CA THR A 159 -4.37 -29.82 -9.00
C THR A 159 -4.47 -28.80 -10.12
N THR A 160 -4.36 -27.51 -9.78
CA THR A 160 -4.20 -26.40 -10.73
C THR A 160 -2.73 -26.10 -11.06
N ARG A 161 -1.79 -26.76 -10.34
CA ARG A 161 -0.35 -26.54 -10.43
C ARG A 161 0.43 -27.86 -10.60
N PRO A 162 0.27 -28.58 -11.72
CA PRO A 162 0.95 -29.87 -11.93
C PRO A 162 2.48 -29.76 -11.94
N GLU A 163 3.04 -28.59 -12.29
CA GLU A 163 4.48 -28.33 -12.25
C GLU A 163 5.10 -28.47 -10.87
N THR A 164 4.32 -28.34 -9.80
CA THR A 164 4.85 -28.43 -8.43
C THR A 164 4.94 -29.86 -7.90
N MET A 165 4.50 -30.86 -8.67
CA MET A 165 4.48 -32.25 -8.25
C MET A 165 5.85 -32.78 -7.80
N PHE A 166 6.94 -32.25 -8.36
CA PHE A 166 8.30 -32.68 -7.97
C PHE A 166 8.66 -32.33 -6.52
N GLY A 167 7.93 -31.37 -5.91
CA GLY A 167 8.05 -31.00 -4.51
C GLY A 167 7.03 -31.67 -3.59
N ASP A 168 6.20 -32.60 -4.08
CA ASP A 168 5.22 -33.25 -3.26
C ASP A 168 5.88 -34.15 -2.20
N MET A 169 5.37 -34.03 -0.97
CA MET A 169 5.89 -34.75 0.20
C MET A 169 4.83 -35.63 0.85
N ALA A 170 3.56 -35.47 0.54
CA ALA A 170 2.50 -36.35 1.01
C ALA A 170 1.26 -36.24 0.11
N ILE A 171 0.34 -37.21 0.27
CA ILE A 171 -1.06 -37.06 -0.10
C ILE A 171 -1.86 -36.96 1.18
N ALA A 172 -2.79 -36.03 1.27
CA ALA A 172 -3.72 -35.91 2.39
C ALA A 172 -5.13 -36.33 1.95
N VAL A 173 -5.82 -37.04 2.82
CA VAL A 173 -7.22 -37.48 2.66
C VAL A 173 -7.98 -37.21 3.96
N ASN A 174 -9.27 -37.00 3.88
CA ASN A 174 -10.07 -36.86 5.11
C ASN A 174 -10.20 -38.23 5.81
N PRO A 175 -9.91 -38.37 7.12
CA PRO A 175 -10.00 -39.63 7.86
C PRO A 175 -11.41 -40.26 7.86
N ASN A 176 -12.44 -39.44 7.63
CA ASN A 176 -13.84 -39.86 7.58
C ASN A 176 -14.31 -40.22 6.18
N ASP A 177 -13.43 -40.16 5.16
CA ASP A 177 -13.78 -40.50 3.79
C ASP A 177 -13.64 -42.02 3.58
N ASP A 178 -14.75 -42.70 3.44
CA ASP A 178 -14.80 -44.15 3.22
C ASP A 178 -14.05 -44.64 1.97
N ARG A 179 -13.81 -43.76 1.00
CA ARG A 179 -13.06 -44.06 -0.23
C ARG A 179 -11.58 -44.28 0.04
N TYR A 180 -11.02 -43.61 1.03
CA TYR A 180 -9.58 -43.49 1.21
C TYR A 180 -9.05 -43.84 2.61
N LYS A 181 -9.94 -43.96 3.63
CA LYS A 181 -9.53 -44.21 5.02
C LYS A 181 -8.62 -45.40 5.20
N ASP A 182 -8.80 -46.47 4.40
CA ASP A 182 -7.99 -47.70 4.45
C ASP A 182 -6.62 -47.57 3.73
N LEU A 183 -6.39 -46.42 3.09
CA LEU A 183 -5.12 -46.08 2.45
C LEU A 183 -4.21 -45.24 3.35
N ILE A 184 -4.74 -44.69 4.45
CA ILE A 184 -3.95 -43.88 5.39
C ILE A 184 -2.80 -44.74 5.96
N GLY A 185 -1.58 -44.20 5.90
CA GLY A 185 -0.35 -44.87 6.31
C GLY A 185 0.33 -45.73 5.23
N LYS A 186 -0.30 -45.89 4.05
CA LYS A 186 0.37 -46.44 2.85
C LYS A 186 1.16 -45.33 2.15
N ASN A 187 2.02 -45.73 1.22
CA ASN A 187 2.77 -44.80 0.37
C ASN A 187 2.25 -44.81 -1.07
N VAL A 188 2.43 -43.69 -1.75
CA VAL A 188 2.36 -43.62 -3.21
C VAL A 188 3.75 -43.32 -3.77
N VAL A 189 3.97 -43.73 -5.04
CA VAL A 189 5.21 -43.48 -5.76
C VAL A 189 5.01 -42.26 -6.65
N LEU A 190 5.77 -41.19 -6.41
CA LEU A 190 5.68 -39.95 -7.16
C LEU A 190 6.16 -40.16 -8.60
N PRO A 191 5.33 -39.87 -9.62
CA PRO A 191 5.73 -40.04 -11.02
C PRO A 191 7.01 -39.25 -11.34
N PHE A 192 7.80 -39.73 -12.27
CA PHE A 192 9.08 -39.20 -12.76
C PHE A 192 10.24 -39.21 -11.74
N VAL A 193 9.96 -39.07 -10.44
CA VAL A 193 10.97 -38.99 -9.37
C VAL A 193 11.20 -40.34 -8.69
N GLY A 194 10.14 -41.15 -8.58
CA GLY A 194 10.21 -42.43 -7.86
C GLY A 194 10.21 -42.26 -6.32
N ARG A 195 10.11 -41.06 -5.79
CA ARG A 195 10.02 -40.79 -4.36
C ARG A 195 8.75 -41.40 -3.77
N LYS A 196 8.88 -42.07 -2.64
CA LYS A 196 7.76 -42.63 -1.89
C LYS A 196 7.26 -41.60 -0.89
N ILE A 197 5.99 -41.22 -1.00
CA ILE A 197 5.35 -40.22 -0.14
C ILE A 197 4.14 -40.85 0.58
N PRO A 198 3.92 -40.54 1.88
CA PRO A 198 2.85 -41.13 2.68
C PRO A 198 1.48 -40.56 2.34
N ILE A 199 0.44 -41.40 2.53
CA ILE A 199 -0.95 -40.97 2.58
C ILE A 199 -1.30 -40.61 4.03
N LEU A 200 -1.63 -39.36 4.31
CA LEU A 200 -1.94 -38.81 5.62
C LEU A 200 -3.46 -38.61 5.78
N GLY A 201 -3.96 -38.85 7.00
CA GLY A 201 -5.32 -38.47 7.37
C GLY A 201 -5.35 -37.04 7.96
N ASP A 202 -6.02 -36.12 7.30
CA ASP A 202 -6.15 -34.74 7.78
C ASP A 202 -7.54 -34.17 7.54
N ASP A 203 -8.17 -33.61 8.59
CA ASP A 203 -9.52 -33.03 8.54
C ASP A 203 -9.58 -31.75 7.68
N TYR A 204 -8.46 -31.15 7.32
CA TYR A 204 -8.37 -30.03 6.40
C TYR A 204 -8.91 -30.38 5.00
N VAL A 205 -8.84 -31.65 4.58
CA VAL A 205 -9.24 -32.09 3.25
C VAL A 205 -10.76 -32.09 3.11
N ASP A 206 -11.27 -31.31 2.15
CA ASP A 206 -12.69 -31.33 1.75
C ASP A 206 -12.97 -32.58 0.87
N MET A 207 -13.84 -33.44 1.36
CA MET A 207 -14.24 -34.70 0.69
C MET A 207 -14.98 -34.48 -0.63
N GLU A 208 -15.62 -33.33 -0.78
CA GLU A 208 -16.45 -32.98 -1.96
C GLU A 208 -15.64 -32.23 -3.04
N PHE A 209 -14.46 -31.69 -2.70
CA PHE A 209 -13.66 -30.91 -3.63
C PHE A 209 -12.71 -31.82 -4.45
N GLY A 210 -12.75 -31.67 -5.78
CA GLY A 210 -11.90 -32.41 -6.70
C GLY A 210 -12.09 -33.93 -6.59
N THR A 211 -11.06 -34.64 -6.13
CA THR A 211 -11.10 -36.10 -5.88
C THR A 211 -11.27 -36.46 -4.41
N GLY A 212 -11.22 -35.49 -3.49
CA GLY A 212 -11.10 -35.74 -2.05
C GLY A 212 -9.68 -36.15 -1.62
N CYS A 213 -8.71 -36.10 -2.55
CA CYS A 213 -7.29 -36.36 -2.29
C CYS A 213 -6.49 -35.09 -2.63
N LEU A 214 -5.78 -34.55 -1.65
CA LEU A 214 -4.94 -33.37 -1.78
C LEU A 214 -3.47 -33.76 -1.82
N LYS A 215 -2.73 -33.31 -2.84
CA LYS A 215 -1.28 -33.38 -2.83
C LYS A 215 -0.72 -32.33 -1.89
N ILE A 216 0.29 -32.66 -1.12
CA ILE A 216 0.93 -31.75 -0.16
C ILE A 216 2.32 -31.37 -0.65
N THR A 217 2.48 -30.10 -1.02
CA THR A 217 3.72 -29.53 -1.56
C THR A 217 4.21 -28.38 -0.68
N PRO A 218 4.80 -28.66 0.48
CA PRO A 218 5.11 -27.64 1.50
C PRO A 218 6.05 -26.53 1.04
N GLY A 219 6.86 -26.77 0.01
CA GLY A 219 7.76 -25.76 -0.55
C GLY A 219 7.09 -24.72 -1.45
N HIS A 220 5.81 -24.92 -1.87
CA HIS A 220 5.17 -24.12 -2.91
C HIS A 220 3.69 -23.79 -2.68
N ASP A 221 3.17 -24.07 -1.48
CA ASP A 221 1.82 -23.71 -1.04
C ASP A 221 1.80 -23.45 0.47
N PHE A 222 1.15 -22.37 0.90
CA PHE A 222 1.11 -21.95 2.32
C PHE A 222 0.31 -22.94 3.20
N ASN A 223 -0.81 -23.46 2.70
CA ASN A 223 -1.61 -24.42 3.46
C ASN A 223 -0.89 -25.76 3.56
N ASP A 224 -0.27 -26.21 2.46
CA ASP A 224 0.54 -27.42 2.43
C ASP A 224 1.77 -27.30 3.33
N TYR A 225 2.34 -26.09 3.47
CA TYR A 225 3.43 -25.79 4.39
C TYR A 225 3.03 -26.05 5.85
N GLU A 226 1.87 -25.58 6.28
CA GLU A 226 1.36 -25.80 7.63
C GLU A 226 1.05 -27.29 7.88
N ILE A 227 0.50 -27.99 6.91
CA ILE A 227 0.29 -29.46 6.98
C ILE A 227 1.65 -30.17 7.07
N GLY A 228 2.60 -29.83 6.20
CA GLY A 228 3.95 -30.38 6.23
C GLY A 228 4.65 -30.21 7.57
N LYS A 229 4.52 -29.02 8.17
CA LYS A 229 5.04 -28.68 9.48
C LYS A 229 4.33 -29.46 10.60
N LYS A 230 3.00 -29.58 10.55
CA LYS A 230 2.20 -30.35 11.51
C LYS A 230 2.67 -31.81 11.60
N TYR A 231 3.03 -32.42 10.48
CA TYR A 231 3.52 -33.80 10.40
C TYR A 231 5.05 -33.90 10.40
N SER A 232 5.77 -32.78 10.45
CA SER A 232 7.23 -32.71 10.37
C SER A 232 7.78 -33.55 9.22
N LEU A 233 7.27 -33.27 8.00
CA LEU A 233 7.64 -34.02 6.79
C LEU A 233 9.09 -33.77 6.40
N HIS A 234 9.84 -34.86 6.13
CA HIS A 234 11.22 -34.83 5.68
C HIS A 234 11.54 -36.03 4.80
N GLU A 235 12.50 -35.89 3.90
CA GLU A 235 12.93 -36.95 3.01
C GLU A 235 14.21 -37.63 3.52
N ILE A 236 14.22 -38.97 3.50
CA ILE A 236 15.41 -39.80 3.77
C ILE A 236 15.44 -40.92 2.72
N ASP A 237 16.50 -40.98 1.93
CA ASP A 237 16.75 -42.05 0.94
C ASP A 237 15.56 -42.26 -0.03
N GLY A 238 14.98 -41.19 -0.56
CA GLY A 238 13.86 -41.29 -1.50
C GLY A 238 12.50 -41.61 -0.86
N HIS A 239 12.40 -41.58 0.47
CA HIS A 239 11.17 -41.79 1.23
C HIS A 239 10.86 -40.59 2.08
N VAL A 240 9.68 -40.03 1.95
CA VAL A 240 9.19 -38.98 2.87
C VAL A 240 8.62 -39.64 4.12
N LYS A 241 9.05 -39.18 5.26
CA LYS A 241 8.65 -39.68 6.60
C LYS A 241 7.98 -38.57 7.39
N THR A 242 7.18 -38.97 8.37
CA THR A 242 6.64 -38.08 9.41
C THR A 242 7.48 -38.15 10.68
N SER A 243 7.60 -37.09 11.43
CA SER A 243 8.23 -37.01 12.74
C SER A 243 7.34 -36.33 13.75
N LYS A 244 7.66 -36.52 15.04
CA LYS A 244 7.09 -35.75 16.17
C LYS A 244 7.98 -34.57 16.58
N VAL A 245 9.14 -34.48 15.96
CA VAL A 245 10.13 -33.42 16.27
C VAL A 245 9.99 -32.33 15.21
N ALA A 246 9.58 -31.15 15.64
CA ALA A 246 9.30 -30.04 14.72
C ALA A 246 10.52 -29.58 13.89
N SER A 247 11.73 -29.73 14.44
CA SER A 247 12.98 -29.40 13.75
C SER A 247 13.32 -30.34 12.59
N ASP A 248 12.64 -31.50 12.49
CA ASP A 248 12.86 -32.44 11.38
C ASP A 248 12.14 -32.00 10.10
N PHE A 249 11.26 -30.99 10.16
CA PHE A 249 10.55 -30.49 8.99
C PHE A 249 11.49 -29.85 7.98
N VAL A 250 11.63 -30.49 6.80
CA VAL A 250 12.47 -30.01 5.70
C VAL A 250 11.68 -30.07 4.39
N PRO A 251 11.03 -28.97 4.00
CA PRO A 251 10.27 -28.92 2.74
C PRO A 251 11.18 -28.91 1.52
N ILE A 252 10.71 -29.52 0.43
CA ILE A 252 11.45 -29.62 -0.83
C ILE A 252 11.13 -28.42 -1.69
N ASN A 253 12.15 -27.57 -1.95
CA ASN A 253 12.08 -26.47 -2.88
C ASN A 253 12.50 -26.92 -4.29
N ILE A 254 11.69 -26.62 -5.30
CA ILE A 254 11.93 -27.02 -6.70
C ILE A 254 12.15 -25.86 -7.66
N PHE A 255 12.05 -24.62 -7.20
CA PHE A 255 12.25 -23.43 -8.03
C PHE A 255 13.34 -22.51 -7.46
N ASN A 256 14.12 -21.91 -8.36
CA ASN A 256 15.07 -20.86 -8.04
C ASN A 256 14.39 -19.47 -7.97
N ASP A 257 15.20 -18.41 -7.84
CA ASP A 257 14.72 -17.01 -7.70
C ASP A 257 13.98 -16.49 -8.94
N ASP A 258 14.25 -17.04 -10.11
CA ASP A 258 13.58 -16.75 -11.38
C ASP A 258 12.29 -17.58 -11.58
N ALA A 259 11.91 -18.39 -10.59
CA ALA A 259 10.86 -19.41 -10.68
C ALA A 259 11.11 -20.41 -11.84
N TRP A 260 12.38 -20.75 -12.06
CA TRP A 260 12.81 -21.85 -12.93
C TRP A 260 13.08 -23.08 -12.09
N SER A 261 12.81 -24.26 -12.65
CA SER A 261 13.10 -25.54 -11.98
C SER A 261 14.59 -25.66 -11.68
N ASN A 262 14.89 -26.13 -10.46
CA ASN A 262 16.24 -26.30 -9.95
C ASN A 262 16.73 -27.76 -10.03
N GLU A 263 17.85 -28.06 -9.37
CA GLU A 263 18.49 -29.39 -9.32
C GLU A 263 17.65 -30.50 -8.66
N ASN A 264 16.61 -30.15 -7.90
CA ASN A 264 15.68 -31.10 -7.29
C ASN A 264 14.64 -31.64 -8.30
N VAL A 265 14.61 -31.08 -9.51
CA VAL A 265 13.73 -31.49 -10.59
C VAL A 265 14.51 -32.31 -11.63
N PRO A 266 14.09 -33.56 -11.96
CA PRO A 266 14.84 -34.41 -12.88
C PRO A 266 14.73 -33.94 -14.33
N ALA A 267 15.73 -34.28 -15.16
CA ALA A 267 15.63 -34.13 -16.59
C ALA A 267 14.45 -34.94 -17.15
N PRO A 268 13.74 -34.48 -18.16
CA PRO A 268 13.99 -33.27 -18.95
C PRO A 268 13.26 -31.99 -18.42
N PHE A 269 12.84 -31.97 -17.16
CA PHE A 269 12.03 -30.88 -16.54
C PHE A 269 12.90 -29.83 -15.82
N ASP A 270 14.20 -30.08 -15.67
CA ASP A 270 15.16 -29.22 -15.00
C ASP A 270 15.50 -27.96 -15.83
N ASN A 271 15.88 -26.92 -15.14
CA ASN A 271 16.33 -25.64 -15.73
C ASN A 271 15.35 -25.02 -16.75
N LEU A 272 14.05 -25.12 -16.49
CA LEU A 272 12.96 -24.59 -17.30
C LEU A 272 12.08 -23.61 -16.48
N ASP A 273 11.53 -22.62 -17.17
CA ASP A 273 10.47 -21.80 -16.59
C ASP A 273 9.28 -22.64 -16.12
N ARG A 274 8.73 -22.35 -14.95
CA ARG A 274 7.63 -23.11 -14.31
C ARG A 274 6.44 -23.41 -15.22
N PHE A 275 6.08 -22.50 -16.14
CA PHE A 275 4.97 -22.73 -17.07
C PHE A 275 5.36 -23.66 -18.23
N LYS A 276 6.65 -23.69 -18.60
CA LYS A 276 7.18 -24.69 -19.54
C LYS A 276 7.22 -26.08 -18.87
N VAL A 277 7.65 -26.12 -17.59
CA VAL A 277 7.58 -27.35 -16.78
C VAL A 277 6.15 -27.86 -16.72
N ARG A 278 5.17 -27.02 -16.41
CA ARG A 278 3.73 -27.39 -16.40
C ARG A 278 3.31 -28.07 -17.69
N LYS A 279 3.60 -27.43 -18.82
CA LYS A 279 3.24 -27.98 -20.14
C LYS A 279 3.87 -29.36 -20.38
N LEU A 280 5.16 -29.47 -20.11
CA LEU A 280 5.91 -30.70 -20.32
C LEU A 280 5.45 -31.84 -19.39
N VAL A 281 5.15 -31.51 -18.12
CA VAL A 281 4.60 -32.47 -17.14
C VAL A 281 3.29 -33.05 -17.65
N ILE A 282 2.35 -32.24 -18.11
CA ILE A 282 1.06 -32.69 -18.65
C ILE A 282 1.26 -33.60 -19.86
N GLU A 283 2.14 -33.23 -20.78
CA GLU A 283 2.47 -34.02 -21.96
C GLU A 283 3.00 -35.43 -21.55
N LYS A 284 3.96 -35.46 -20.63
CA LYS A 284 4.56 -36.71 -20.18
C LYS A 284 3.63 -37.58 -19.33
N LEU A 285 2.78 -36.99 -18.50
CA LEU A 285 1.74 -37.73 -17.77
C LEU A 285 0.74 -38.37 -18.70
N ASN A 286 0.38 -37.68 -19.80
CA ASN A 286 -0.50 -38.26 -20.81
C ASN A 286 0.14 -39.45 -21.57
N GLU A 287 1.43 -39.31 -21.93
CA GLU A 287 2.20 -40.44 -22.54
C GLU A 287 2.20 -41.67 -21.63
N LEU A 288 2.31 -41.50 -20.32
CA LEU A 288 2.30 -42.59 -19.33
C LEU A 288 0.90 -43.06 -18.93
N SER A 289 -0.17 -42.47 -19.48
CA SER A 289 -1.57 -42.75 -19.07
C SER A 289 -1.84 -42.46 -17.59
N LEU A 290 -1.07 -41.55 -16.99
CA LEU A 290 -1.25 -41.06 -15.61
C LEU A 290 -2.11 -39.79 -15.53
N LEU A 291 -2.36 -39.11 -16.63
CA LEU A 291 -3.34 -38.02 -16.70
C LEU A 291 -4.73 -38.64 -16.91
N GLU A 292 -5.62 -38.53 -15.93
CA GLU A 292 -6.96 -39.11 -15.98
C GLU A 292 -7.94 -38.24 -16.76
N LYS A 293 -7.97 -36.93 -16.42
CA LYS A 293 -8.80 -35.92 -17.14
C LYS A 293 -8.28 -34.51 -16.92
N GLU A 294 -8.72 -33.61 -17.79
CA GLU A 294 -8.61 -32.18 -17.62
C GLU A 294 -10.01 -31.58 -17.46
N GLU A 295 -10.21 -30.71 -16.48
CA GLU A 295 -11.49 -30.10 -16.17
C GLU A 295 -11.37 -28.58 -16.17
N LYS A 296 -12.33 -27.88 -16.80
CA LYS A 296 -12.38 -26.42 -16.69
C LYS A 296 -12.68 -26.02 -15.25
N HIS A 297 -11.86 -25.14 -14.72
CA HIS A 297 -11.97 -24.69 -13.36
C HIS A 297 -11.68 -23.21 -13.27
N HIS A 298 -12.47 -22.48 -12.47
CA HIS A 298 -12.24 -21.07 -12.21
C HIS A 298 -11.15 -20.92 -11.15
N ILE A 299 -10.06 -20.23 -11.47
CA ILE A 299 -8.89 -20.13 -10.61
C ILE A 299 -8.57 -18.69 -10.25
N SER A 300 -8.15 -18.48 -9.01
CA SER A 300 -7.64 -17.22 -8.48
C SER A 300 -6.12 -17.21 -8.53
N VAL A 301 -5.53 -16.40 -9.41
CA VAL A 301 -4.08 -16.37 -9.65
C VAL A 301 -3.46 -15.19 -8.89
N PRO A 302 -2.52 -15.44 -7.96
CA PRO A 302 -1.81 -14.38 -7.24
C PRO A 302 -0.82 -13.67 -8.17
N ARG A 303 -0.88 -12.34 -8.22
CA ARG A 303 0.05 -11.51 -9.00
C ARG A 303 0.62 -10.39 -8.15
N GLY A 304 1.87 -10.04 -8.39
CA GLY A 304 2.48 -8.84 -7.79
C GLY A 304 1.76 -7.57 -8.27
N GLU A 305 1.38 -6.69 -7.34
CA GLU A 305 0.71 -5.43 -7.68
C GLU A 305 1.57 -4.57 -8.60
N ARG A 306 2.88 -4.60 -8.44
CA ARG A 306 3.85 -3.77 -9.18
C ARG A 306 4.28 -4.41 -10.50
N SER A 307 4.70 -5.67 -10.45
CA SER A 307 5.24 -6.40 -11.59
C SER A 307 4.16 -6.96 -12.51
N ASN A 308 2.96 -7.20 -11.96
CA ASN A 308 1.89 -7.97 -12.62
C ASN A 308 2.29 -9.41 -13.01
N VAL A 309 3.38 -9.92 -12.45
CA VAL A 309 3.84 -11.30 -12.64
C VAL A 309 3.17 -12.22 -11.64
N VAL A 310 2.98 -13.49 -11.99
CA VAL A 310 2.44 -14.50 -11.06
C VAL A 310 3.44 -14.72 -9.93
N ILE A 311 2.99 -14.50 -8.71
CA ILE A 311 3.78 -14.71 -7.50
C ILE A 311 4.05 -16.22 -7.31
N GLU A 312 5.21 -16.55 -6.77
CA GLU A 312 5.58 -17.91 -6.39
C GLU A 312 5.77 -18.02 -4.88
N PRO A 313 5.04 -18.90 -4.18
CA PRO A 313 5.39 -19.26 -2.82
C PRO A 313 6.80 -19.87 -2.80
N LYS A 314 7.72 -19.28 -2.03
CA LYS A 314 9.13 -19.67 -2.01
C LYS A 314 9.69 -19.70 -0.60
N LEU A 315 10.46 -20.71 -0.28
CA LEU A 315 11.21 -20.79 0.96
C LEU A 315 12.42 -19.86 0.90
N SER A 316 12.53 -18.99 1.89
CA SER A 316 13.65 -18.05 1.99
C SER A 316 13.93 -17.65 3.44
N HIS A 317 15.21 -17.36 3.71
CA HIS A 317 15.59 -16.69 4.96
C HIS A 317 15.18 -15.22 4.88
N GLN A 318 14.31 -14.79 5.81
CA GLN A 318 13.81 -13.42 5.89
C GLN A 318 13.84 -12.94 7.34
N TRP A 319 13.80 -11.62 7.51
CA TRP A 319 13.65 -10.98 8.82
C TRP A 319 12.18 -10.72 9.11
N TYR A 320 11.78 -10.99 10.34
CA TYR A 320 10.39 -10.89 10.79
C TYR A 320 10.27 -10.08 12.08
N VAL A 321 9.18 -9.30 12.19
CA VAL A 321 8.73 -8.69 13.44
C VAL A 321 7.60 -9.53 14.03
N LYS A 322 7.70 -9.94 15.30
CA LYS A 322 6.62 -10.54 16.08
C LYS A 322 5.61 -9.45 16.41
N THR A 323 4.45 -9.48 15.79
CA THR A 323 3.46 -8.39 15.85
C THR A 323 2.36 -8.62 16.87
N ALA A 324 2.09 -9.86 17.30
CA ALA A 324 0.92 -10.23 18.11
C ALA A 324 0.76 -9.38 19.39
N GLU A 325 1.82 -9.25 20.21
CA GLU A 325 1.76 -8.45 21.45
C GLU A 325 1.58 -6.95 21.17
N MET A 326 2.23 -6.45 20.11
CA MET A 326 2.12 -5.04 19.72
C MET A 326 0.70 -4.73 19.23
N ALA A 327 0.07 -5.68 18.53
CA ALA A 327 -1.31 -5.56 18.04
C ALA A 327 -2.31 -5.48 19.19
N VAL A 328 -2.15 -6.26 20.28
CA VAL A 328 -3.01 -6.18 21.46
C VAL A 328 -3.02 -4.77 22.03
N ARG A 329 -1.85 -4.14 22.19
CA ARG A 329 -1.75 -2.76 22.72
C ARG A 329 -2.42 -1.74 21.78
N ALA A 330 -2.24 -1.90 20.48
CA ALA A 330 -2.86 -1.03 19.49
C ALA A 330 -4.39 -1.18 19.48
N ASN A 331 -4.90 -2.42 19.54
CA ASN A 331 -6.33 -2.72 19.63
C ASN A 331 -6.96 -2.12 20.89
N ASP A 332 -6.26 -2.20 22.03
CA ASP A 332 -6.69 -1.61 23.28
C ASP A 332 -6.89 -0.09 23.18
N ALA A 333 -5.99 0.63 22.51
CA ALA A 333 -6.10 2.07 22.32
C ALA A 333 -7.36 2.47 21.52
N VAL A 334 -7.71 1.67 20.49
CA VAL A 334 -8.94 1.88 19.71
C VAL A 334 -10.18 1.54 20.55
N ASN A 335 -10.18 0.40 21.27
CA ASN A 335 -11.30 -0.02 22.11
C ASN A 335 -11.61 0.97 23.25
N LYS A 336 -10.57 1.61 23.81
CA LYS A 336 -10.70 2.66 24.83
C LYS A 336 -11.11 4.02 24.27
N GLY A 337 -11.16 4.16 22.95
CA GLY A 337 -11.46 5.42 22.28
C GLY A 337 -10.35 6.47 22.37
N GLU A 338 -9.12 6.06 22.66
CA GLU A 338 -7.93 6.92 22.66
C GLU A 338 -7.54 7.29 21.23
N ILE A 339 -7.81 6.38 20.26
CA ILE A 339 -7.70 6.60 18.82
C ILE A 339 -9.07 6.41 18.19
N LYS A 340 -9.50 7.40 17.39
CA LYS A 340 -10.81 7.40 16.72
C LYS A 340 -10.65 7.46 15.21
N PHE A 341 -11.44 6.67 14.49
CA PHE A 341 -11.50 6.68 13.03
C PHE A 341 -12.70 7.51 12.55
N HIS A 342 -12.47 8.33 11.54
CA HIS A 342 -13.50 9.14 10.89
C HIS A 342 -13.54 8.85 9.38
N PRO A 343 -14.63 8.19 8.89
CA PRO A 343 -15.78 7.68 9.62
C PRO A 343 -15.49 6.39 10.41
N GLU A 344 -16.28 6.17 11.46
CA GLU A 344 -16.13 5.06 12.42
C GLU A 344 -16.24 3.65 11.77
N ASN A 345 -16.92 3.52 10.63
CA ASN A 345 -17.04 2.23 9.94
C ASN A 345 -15.70 1.57 9.57
N TRP A 346 -14.61 2.34 9.46
CA TRP A 346 -13.27 1.82 9.18
C TRP A 346 -12.64 1.07 10.36
N VAL A 347 -13.17 1.21 11.55
CA VAL A 347 -12.76 0.43 12.75
C VAL A 347 -12.93 -1.07 12.49
N LYS A 348 -14.00 -1.49 11.80
CA LYS A 348 -14.19 -2.91 11.44
C LYS A 348 -13.10 -3.41 10.50
N THR A 349 -12.71 -2.60 9.52
CA THR A 349 -11.62 -2.96 8.60
C THR A 349 -10.29 -3.07 9.34
N TYR A 350 -10.02 -2.17 10.28
CA TYR A 350 -8.84 -2.22 11.14
C TYR A 350 -8.80 -3.54 11.96
N PHE A 351 -9.87 -3.88 12.69
CA PHE A 351 -9.91 -5.09 13.50
C PHE A 351 -9.84 -6.38 12.68
N ASN A 352 -10.45 -6.44 11.49
CA ASN A 352 -10.36 -7.62 10.62
C ASN A 352 -8.92 -8.03 10.30
N TRP A 353 -8.02 -7.06 10.22
CA TRP A 353 -6.59 -7.30 10.00
C TRP A 353 -5.83 -7.55 11.30
N MET A 354 -6.12 -6.78 12.33
CA MET A 354 -5.37 -6.80 13.58
C MET A 354 -5.66 -8.03 14.44
N ASP A 355 -6.88 -8.58 14.39
CA ASP A 355 -7.26 -9.78 15.14
C ASP A 355 -6.64 -11.06 14.59
N ASN A 356 -6.21 -11.05 13.32
CA ASN A 356 -5.58 -12.18 12.64
C ASN A 356 -4.17 -11.80 12.13
N ILE A 357 -3.49 -10.91 12.83
CA ILE A 357 -2.19 -10.43 12.37
C ILE A 357 -1.12 -11.51 12.53
N GLU A 358 -0.36 -11.71 11.47
CA GLU A 358 0.80 -12.60 11.44
C GLU A 358 2.11 -11.83 11.62
N ASP A 359 3.21 -12.56 11.84
CA ASP A 359 4.54 -11.96 11.89
C ASP A 359 4.87 -11.25 10.59
N TRP A 360 5.36 -10.04 10.70
CA TRP A 360 5.61 -9.17 9.56
C TRP A 360 6.99 -9.40 8.95
N CYS A 361 7.06 -9.88 7.71
CA CYS A 361 8.29 -9.98 6.93
C CYS A 361 8.78 -8.59 6.52
N ILE A 362 9.96 -8.20 7.02
CA ILE A 362 10.51 -6.86 6.87
C ILE A 362 11.76 -6.77 5.98
N SER A 363 12.25 -7.85 5.42
CA SER A 363 13.40 -7.84 4.50
C SER A 363 12.97 -7.83 3.03
N ARG A 364 13.72 -7.10 2.20
CA ARG A 364 13.52 -7.00 0.75
C ARG A 364 14.87 -7.13 0.04
N GLN A 365 14.91 -7.95 -1.02
CA GLN A 365 16.10 -8.27 -1.81
C GLN A 365 16.32 -7.23 -2.90
N ILE A 366 16.29 -5.96 -2.53
CA ILE A 366 16.54 -4.80 -3.37
C ILE A 366 17.71 -3.98 -2.80
N TRP A 367 18.19 -2.99 -3.53
CA TRP A 367 19.32 -2.15 -3.08
C TRP A 367 18.88 -0.80 -2.53
N TRP A 368 17.72 -0.29 -2.97
CA TRP A 368 17.21 0.99 -2.54
C TRP A 368 16.36 0.89 -1.28
N GLY A 369 16.87 1.37 -0.18
CA GLY A 369 16.23 1.36 1.13
C GLY A 369 17.22 1.38 2.28
N HIS A 370 16.75 1.24 3.51
CA HIS A 370 17.57 1.11 4.71
C HIS A 370 18.20 -0.27 4.75
N ARG A 371 19.51 -0.35 4.57
CA ARG A 371 20.25 -1.61 4.65
C ARG A 371 20.10 -2.23 6.05
N ILE A 372 19.82 -3.50 6.11
CA ILE A 372 19.61 -4.19 7.40
C ILE A 372 20.89 -4.14 8.23
N PRO A 373 20.81 -3.69 9.50
CA PRO A 373 21.97 -3.55 10.38
C PRO A 373 22.31 -4.89 11.06
N ALA A 374 22.61 -5.89 10.23
CA ALA A 374 23.00 -7.24 10.63
C ALA A 374 24.25 -7.66 9.84
N TRP A 375 25.13 -8.41 10.47
CA TRP A 375 26.37 -8.92 9.89
C TRP A 375 26.47 -10.43 10.07
N PHE A 376 27.11 -11.08 9.12
CA PHE A 376 27.32 -12.53 9.11
C PHE A 376 28.81 -12.82 9.10
N ASP A 377 29.23 -13.85 9.84
CA ASP A 377 30.55 -14.43 9.72
C ASP A 377 30.55 -15.62 8.71
N SER A 378 31.73 -16.20 8.47
CA SER A 378 31.88 -17.34 7.57
C SER A 378 31.16 -18.63 8.02
N GLU A 379 30.68 -18.67 9.24
CA GLU A 379 29.90 -19.78 9.81
C GLU A 379 28.37 -19.47 9.78
N GLU A 380 27.97 -18.39 9.11
CA GLU A 380 26.58 -17.87 9.05
C GLU A 380 25.99 -17.46 10.40
N ASN A 381 26.82 -17.22 11.43
CA ASN A 381 26.34 -16.62 12.65
C ASN A 381 25.91 -15.17 12.39
N VAL A 382 24.81 -14.76 13.05
CA VAL A 382 24.17 -13.46 12.83
C VAL A 382 24.47 -12.53 14.00
N TYR A 383 24.91 -11.32 13.70
CA TYR A 383 25.22 -10.27 14.67
C TYR A 383 24.48 -8.99 14.31
N VAL A 384 23.72 -8.42 15.24
CA VAL A 384 22.91 -7.22 15.02
C VAL A 384 23.41 -6.08 15.90
N GLY A 385 23.60 -4.90 15.30
CA GLY A 385 24.04 -3.71 16.02
C GLY A 385 23.87 -2.42 15.23
N TYR A 386 24.28 -1.31 15.82
CA TYR A 386 24.15 0.02 15.21
C TYR A 386 25.17 0.27 14.10
N SER A 387 26.35 -0.33 14.21
CA SER A 387 27.41 -0.29 13.22
C SER A 387 28.29 -1.54 13.34
N GLU A 388 29.15 -1.79 12.37
CA GLU A 388 30.09 -2.91 12.42
C GLU A 388 31.04 -2.80 13.63
N GLU A 389 31.49 -1.60 13.98
CA GLU A 389 32.35 -1.36 15.14
C GLU A 389 31.65 -1.69 16.44
N GLU A 390 30.36 -1.33 16.58
CA GLU A 390 29.55 -1.65 17.76
C GLU A 390 29.31 -3.16 17.84
N VAL A 391 29.01 -3.82 16.72
CA VAL A 391 28.86 -5.28 16.64
C VAL A 391 30.13 -5.97 17.09
N ARG A 392 31.30 -5.57 16.57
CA ARG A 392 32.60 -6.15 16.96
C ARG A 392 32.85 -6.01 18.46
N SER A 393 32.58 -4.84 18.99
CA SER A 393 32.74 -4.57 20.44
C SER A 393 31.75 -5.33 21.29
N HIS A 394 30.46 -5.36 20.90
CA HIS A 394 29.39 -5.95 21.68
C HIS A 394 29.49 -7.48 21.77
N TYR A 395 29.89 -8.14 20.66
CA TYR A 395 29.99 -9.60 20.58
C TYR A 395 31.43 -10.12 20.78
N ASN A 396 32.40 -9.24 21.02
CA ASN A 396 33.82 -9.56 21.15
C ASN A 396 34.39 -10.31 19.92
N LEU A 397 34.11 -9.75 18.73
CA LEU A 397 34.51 -10.31 17.45
C LEU A 397 35.76 -9.61 16.91
N ASP A 398 36.96 -9.98 17.38
CA ASP A 398 38.19 -9.31 17.01
C ASP A 398 38.39 -9.20 15.47
N ASP A 399 39.18 -10.06 14.84
CA ASP A 399 39.55 -9.99 13.42
C ASP A 399 38.68 -10.85 12.52
N ARG A 400 37.46 -11.24 12.94
CA ARG A 400 36.54 -12.01 12.09
C ARG A 400 36.11 -11.20 10.89
N GLU A 401 36.11 -11.83 9.72
CA GLU A 401 35.48 -11.23 8.54
C GLU A 401 33.96 -11.19 8.75
N LEU A 402 33.39 -10.00 8.59
CA LEU A 402 31.95 -9.76 8.72
C LEU A 402 31.42 -9.19 7.41
N LEU A 403 30.33 -9.78 6.92
CA LEU A 403 29.60 -9.29 5.75
C LEU A 403 28.25 -8.75 6.21
N GLN A 404 27.99 -7.47 5.92
CA GLN A 404 26.67 -6.89 6.21
C GLN A 404 25.61 -7.49 5.31
N ASP A 405 24.43 -7.74 5.84
CA ASP A 405 23.25 -8.16 5.09
C ASP A 405 23.04 -7.26 3.86
N GLU A 406 22.81 -7.86 2.71
CA GLU A 406 22.58 -7.11 1.46
C GLU A 406 21.14 -6.63 1.30
N ASP A 407 20.23 -7.22 2.03
CA ASP A 407 18.82 -6.85 2.01
C ASP A 407 18.60 -5.48 2.66
N VAL A 408 17.51 -4.85 2.27
CA VAL A 408 17.03 -3.63 2.89
C VAL A 408 15.71 -3.89 3.62
N LEU A 409 15.35 -2.98 4.52
CA LEU A 409 14.08 -3.04 5.23
C LEU A 409 12.91 -2.69 4.31
N ASP A 410 11.77 -3.31 4.57
CA ASP A 410 10.49 -2.94 3.98
C ASP A 410 10.23 -1.44 4.17
N THR A 411 9.81 -0.77 3.12
CA THR A 411 9.41 0.65 3.13
C THR A 411 8.47 0.97 4.30
N TRP A 412 7.54 0.08 4.59
CA TRP A 412 6.57 0.26 5.68
C TRP A 412 7.20 0.18 7.07
N PHE A 413 8.38 -0.42 7.22
CA PHE A 413 9.10 -0.43 8.49
C PHE A 413 9.55 0.99 8.85
N SER A 414 10.22 1.68 7.95
CA SER A 414 10.61 3.08 8.15
C SER A 414 9.38 3.99 8.26
N SER A 415 8.39 3.84 7.37
CA SER A 415 7.18 4.67 7.37
C SER A 415 6.34 4.52 8.65
N SER A 416 6.43 3.38 9.34
CA SER A 416 5.76 3.16 10.63
C SER A 416 6.31 4.02 11.77
N LEU A 417 7.54 4.53 11.64
CA LEU A 417 8.16 5.42 12.62
C LEU A 417 7.81 6.90 12.38
N TRP A 418 7.08 7.20 11.31
CA TRP A 418 6.81 8.57 10.87
C TRP A 418 6.31 9.52 11.96
N PRO A 419 5.34 9.17 12.83
CA PRO A 419 4.76 10.09 13.79
C PRO A 419 5.77 10.68 14.80
N PHE A 420 6.84 9.97 15.09
CA PHE A 420 7.85 10.37 16.06
C PHE A 420 9.25 10.51 15.45
N GLY A 421 9.61 9.63 14.50
CA GLY A 421 10.91 9.67 13.82
C GLY A 421 11.07 10.92 12.96
N ALA A 422 10.01 11.36 12.25
CA ALA A 422 10.06 12.57 11.44
C ALA A 422 10.27 13.84 12.29
N MET A 423 9.89 13.81 13.57
CA MET A 423 10.08 14.91 14.52
C MET A 423 11.39 14.83 15.30
N GLY A 424 12.26 13.85 14.97
CA GLY A 424 13.61 13.77 15.48
C GLY A 424 13.90 12.68 16.51
N TRP A 425 12.91 11.82 16.86
CA TRP A 425 13.21 10.64 17.66
C TRP A 425 14.33 9.81 16.98
N PRO A 426 15.31 9.27 17.71
CA PRO A 426 15.35 9.07 19.16
C PRO A 426 15.82 10.27 19.99
N ASN A 427 16.11 11.39 19.35
CA ASN A 427 16.53 12.61 20.04
C ASN A 427 15.30 13.36 20.54
N GLU A 428 15.38 13.97 21.73
CA GLU A 428 14.31 14.76 22.32
C GLU A 428 14.33 16.19 21.75
N THR A 429 14.00 16.35 20.46
CA THR A 429 13.92 17.65 19.81
C THR A 429 12.75 18.47 20.32
N GLU A 430 12.78 19.79 20.09
CA GLU A 430 11.67 20.68 20.46
C GLU A 430 10.37 20.32 19.70
N ASP A 431 10.48 19.94 18.42
CA ASP A 431 9.33 19.54 17.62
C ASP A 431 8.71 18.22 18.15
N TYR A 432 9.53 17.25 18.52
CA TYR A 432 9.07 16.00 19.13
C TYR A 432 8.33 16.26 20.45
N LYS A 433 8.91 17.05 21.36
CA LYS A 433 8.30 17.38 22.66
C LYS A 433 6.98 18.13 22.51
N LYS A 434 6.85 18.98 21.51
CA LYS A 434 5.71 19.85 21.33
C LYS A 434 4.56 19.22 20.55
N HIS A 435 4.87 18.46 19.51
CA HIS A 435 3.89 18.01 18.53
C HIS A 435 3.62 16.51 18.55
N PHE A 436 4.34 15.73 19.33
CA PHE A 436 4.06 14.31 19.54
C PHE A 436 3.43 14.07 20.94
N PRO A 437 2.34 13.24 21.05
CA PRO A 437 1.54 12.64 19.99
C PRO A 437 0.83 13.66 19.09
N THR A 438 0.65 13.30 17.80
CA THR A 438 -0.03 14.17 16.86
C THR A 438 -1.55 14.20 17.09
N SER A 439 -2.24 15.25 16.62
CA SER A 439 -3.68 15.38 16.80
C SER A 439 -4.47 14.59 15.76
N LEU A 440 -4.07 14.67 14.47
CA LEU A 440 -4.81 14.16 13.34
C LEU A 440 -3.89 13.51 12.32
N LEU A 441 -4.22 12.28 11.93
CA LEU A 441 -3.69 11.62 10.74
C LEU A 441 -4.73 11.65 9.63
N VAL A 442 -4.36 12.08 8.42
CA VAL A 442 -5.20 11.98 7.22
C VAL A 442 -4.61 10.93 6.29
N THR A 443 -5.37 9.91 5.93
CA THR A 443 -4.88 8.76 5.17
C THR A 443 -5.93 8.20 4.21
N GLY A 444 -5.52 7.42 3.22
CA GLY A 444 -6.41 6.59 2.43
C GLY A 444 -6.82 5.31 3.18
N PHE A 445 -7.96 4.75 2.83
CA PHE A 445 -8.43 3.50 3.44
C PHE A 445 -7.57 2.30 3.09
N ASP A 446 -6.90 2.33 1.94
CA ASP A 446 -6.06 1.26 1.39
C ASP A 446 -4.76 1.03 2.17
N ILE A 447 -4.34 2.00 2.99
CA ILE A 447 -3.13 1.89 3.82
C ILE A 447 -3.43 1.89 5.32
N ILE A 448 -4.66 1.62 5.75
CA ILE A 448 -5.00 1.50 7.18
C ILE A 448 -4.12 0.43 7.84
N PHE A 449 -4.01 -0.74 7.25
CA PHE A 449 -3.16 -1.80 7.79
C PHE A 449 -1.67 -1.53 7.57
N PHE A 450 -1.29 -1.14 6.36
CA PHE A 450 0.12 -0.95 6.01
C PHE A 450 0.79 0.18 6.81
N TRP A 451 0.06 1.24 7.11
CA TRP A 451 0.61 2.44 7.72
C TRP A 451 0.01 2.76 9.07
N VAL A 452 -1.31 2.93 9.17
CA VAL A 452 -1.96 3.35 10.42
C VAL A 452 -1.70 2.35 11.54
N ALA A 453 -2.01 1.07 11.32
CA ALA A 453 -1.82 0.00 12.30
C ALA A 453 -0.35 -0.15 12.71
N ARG A 454 0.56 -0.10 11.74
CA ARG A 454 2.00 -0.20 11.99
C ARG A 454 2.55 0.99 12.76
N MET A 455 2.11 2.23 12.46
CA MET A 455 2.45 3.40 13.26
C MET A 455 1.96 3.27 14.70
N MET A 456 0.75 2.75 14.91
CA MET A 456 0.21 2.53 16.26
C MET A 456 1.05 1.51 17.03
N MET A 457 1.39 0.38 16.43
CA MET A 457 2.22 -0.65 17.05
C MET A 457 3.61 -0.12 17.43
N MET A 458 4.30 0.54 16.50
CA MET A 458 5.65 1.06 16.72
C MET A 458 5.68 2.21 17.72
N SER A 459 4.71 3.12 17.64
CA SER A 459 4.63 4.23 18.58
C SER A 459 4.46 3.75 20.02
N LEU A 460 3.49 2.85 20.26
CA LEU A 460 3.26 2.26 21.58
C LEU A 460 4.47 1.45 22.06
N GLU A 461 5.22 0.80 21.18
CA GLU A 461 6.40 0.03 21.52
C GLU A 461 7.60 0.89 21.95
N PHE A 462 7.83 2.00 21.26
CA PHE A 462 9.03 2.83 21.49
C PHE A 462 8.83 4.02 22.41
N THR A 463 7.58 4.51 22.51
CA THR A 463 7.28 5.76 23.23
C THR A 463 6.26 5.60 24.34
N ASP A 464 5.62 4.42 24.47
CA ASP A 464 4.46 4.18 25.34
C ASP A 464 3.28 5.15 25.12
N GLN A 465 3.23 5.83 23.97
CA GLN A 465 2.21 6.79 23.62
C GLN A 465 1.53 6.42 22.29
N ILE A 466 0.24 6.76 22.16
CA ILE A 466 -0.47 6.69 20.88
C ILE A 466 0.16 7.66 19.87
N PRO A 467 0.25 7.33 18.57
CA PRO A 467 0.87 8.22 17.60
C PRO A 467 0.02 9.44 17.24
N PHE A 468 -1.31 9.29 17.28
CA PHE A 468 -2.31 10.30 16.93
C PHE A 468 -3.64 9.99 17.62
N LYS A 469 -4.48 11.01 17.78
CA LYS A 469 -5.81 10.87 18.42
C LYS A 469 -6.90 10.52 17.41
N ASP A 470 -6.88 11.18 16.26
CA ASP A 470 -7.90 11.04 15.23
C ASP A 470 -7.28 10.56 13.91
N VAL A 471 -7.99 9.65 13.24
CA VAL A 471 -7.63 9.12 11.91
C VAL A 471 -8.74 9.49 10.95
N TYR A 472 -8.50 10.49 10.10
CA TYR A 472 -9.42 10.85 9.04
C TYR A 472 -9.13 10.05 7.78
N VAL A 473 -10.03 9.13 7.44
CA VAL A 473 -9.87 8.22 6.31
C VAL A 473 -10.56 8.80 5.07
N THR A 474 -9.75 9.09 4.05
CA THR A 474 -10.24 9.64 2.77
C THR A 474 -10.58 8.55 1.77
N GLY A 475 -11.53 8.83 0.88
CA GLY A 475 -11.76 8.02 -0.31
C GLY A 475 -10.62 8.18 -1.34
N LEU A 476 -10.49 7.21 -2.24
CA LEU A 476 -9.57 7.28 -3.37
C LEU A 476 -10.23 7.95 -4.57
N ILE A 477 -9.50 8.87 -5.19
CA ILE A 477 -9.96 9.55 -6.41
C ILE A 477 -9.83 8.61 -7.60
N ARG A 478 -10.94 8.44 -8.32
CA ARG A 478 -11.07 7.66 -9.55
C ARG A 478 -11.45 8.55 -10.72
N ASP A 479 -11.29 8.07 -11.93
CA ASP A 479 -11.78 8.78 -13.12
C ASP A 479 -13.33 8.84 -13.13
N GLU A 480 -13.89 9.57 -14.09
CA GLU A 480 -15.35 9.74 -14.25
C GLU A 480 -16.12 8.43 -14.43
N ASN A 481 -15.44 7.34 -14.81
CA ASN A 481 -15.99 6.00 -14.97
C ASN A 481 -15.78 5.11 -13.73
N GLY A 482 -15.29 5.67 -12.63
CA GLY A 482 -14.99 4.94 -11.39
C GLY A 482 -13.74 4.05 -11.47
N GLN A 483 -12.88 4.22 -12.48
CA GLN A 483 -11.68 3.41 -12.65
C GLN A 483 -10.48 4.03 -11.92
N LYS A 484 -9.62 3.16 -11.33
CA LYS A 484 -8.33 3.58 -10.78
C LYS A 484 -7.51 4.26 -11.87
N MET A 485 -6.99 5.46 -11.57
CA MET A 485 -6.13 6.20 -12.49
C MET A 485 -4.76 5.53 -12.58
N SER A 486 -4.27 5.30 -13.80
CA SER A 486 -2.93 4.77 -14.05
C SER A 486 -2.38 5.25 -15.40
N LYS A 487 -1.05 5.33 -15.51
CA LYS A 487 -0.38 5.68 -16.78
C LYS A 487 -0.73 4.69 -17.90
N SER A 488 -0.77 3.40 -17.59
CA SER A 488 -1.10 2.33 -18.57
C SER A 488 -2.53 2.42 -19.12
N LYS A 489 -3.47 3.03 -18.38
CA LYS A 489 -4.84 3.29 -18.83
C LYS A 489 -5.00 4.65 -19.52
N GLY A 490 -4.00 5.54 -19.42
CA GLY A 490 -4.02 6.89 -19.98
C GLY A 490 -5.11 7.79 -19.39
N ASN A 491 -5.57 7.51 -18.17
CA ASN A 491 -6.64 8.26 -17.51
C ASN A 491 -6.16 9.13 -16.34
N VAL A 492 -4.84 9.26 -16.16
CA VAL A 492 -4.26 10.15 -15.14
C VAL A 492 -4.51 11.61 -15.53
N ILE A 493 -4.91 12.40 -14.54
CA ILE A 493 -5.08 13.87 -14.66
C ILE A 493 -4.09 14.51 -13.68
N ASP A 494 -3.19 15.34 -14.21
CA ASP A 494 -2.27 16.13 -13.38
C ASP A 494 -3.00 17.34 -12.79
N PRO A 495 -2.90 17.61 -11.49
CA PRO A 495 -3.48 18.82 -10.89
C PRO A 495 -3.05 20.12 -11.58
N LEU A 496 -1.83 20.21 -12.08
CA LEU A 496 -1.35 21.41 -12.81
C LEU A 496 -2.10 21.64 -14.11
N ASP A 497 -2.50 20.58 -14.82
CA ASP A 497 -3.30 20.66 -16.04
C ASP A 497 -4.71 21.22 -15.74
N LEU A 498 -5.24 20.94 -14.56
CA LEU A 498 -6.52 21.50 -14.10
C LEU A 498 -6.37 22.98 -13.67
N ILE A 499 -5.25 23.34 -13.06
CA ILE A 499 -5.01 24.69 -12.59
C ILE A 499 -4.74 25.65 -13.75
N TYR A 500 -3.83 25.27 -14.65
CA TYR A 500 -3.38 26.14 -15.76
C TYR A 500 -4.10 25.92 -17.07
N GLY A 501 -4.74 24.78 -17.24
CA GLY A 501 -5.21 24.29 -18.52
C GLY A 501 -4.08 23.60 -19.31
N ILE A 502 -4.46 22.79 -20.28
CA ILE A 502 -3.54 22.12 -21.20
C ILE A 502 -4.20 21.96 -22.57
N SER A 503 -3.43 22.12 -23.65
CA SER A 503 -3.91 21.87 -25.00
C SER A 503 -4.22 20.39 -25.23
N GLN A 504 -5.00 20.06 -26.25
CA GLN A 504 -5.29 18.67 -26.60
C GLN A 504 -4.02 17.90 -26.98
N ASP A 505 -3.15 18.51 -27.76
CA ASP A 505 -1.95 17.85 -28.26
C ASP A 505 -0.93 17.59 -27.13
N ASP A 506 -0.71 18.58 -26.27
CA ASP A 506 0.17 18.41 -25.08
C ASP A 506 -0.38 17.36 -24.13
N LEU A 507 -1.72 17.29 -23.95
CA LEU A 507 -2.35 16.28 -23.11
C LEU A 507 -2.19 14.86 -23.71
N VAL A 508 -2.30 14.74 -25.03
CA VAL A 508 -2.05 13.47 -25.74
C VAL A 508 -0.60 13.06 -25.55
N GLU A 509 0.35 13.96 -25.82
CA GLU A 509 1.78 13.70 -25.63
C GLU A 509 2.08 13.26 -24.19
N LYS A 510 1.58 13.98 -23.19
CA LYS A 510 1.77 13.67 -21.77
C LYS A 510 1.22 12.29 -21.38
N ARG A 511 0.10 11.87 -21.95
CA ARG A 511 -0.55 10.59 -21.65
C ARG A 511 0.04 9.41 -22.41
N THR A 512 0.66 9.65 -23.56
CA THR A 512 1.22 8.60 -24.44
C THR A 512 2.75 8.47 -24.33
N SER A 513 3.43 9.50 -23.82
CA SER A 513 4.87 9.45 -23.59
C SER A 513 5.24 8.31 -22.62
N ASN A 514 6.30 7.58 -22.94
CA ASN A 514 6.85 6.48 -22.15
C ASN A 514 5.98 5.20 -22.06
N LEU A 515 5.08 4.98 -23.00
CA LEU A 515 4.39 3.69 -23.15
C LEU A 515 5.22 2.74 -24.01
N MET A 516 5.42 1.51 -23.52
CA MET A 516 6.22 0.49 -24.22
C MET A 516 5.54 -0.07 -25.48
N GLN A 517 4.20 0.03 -25.59
CA GLN A 517 3.44 -0.56 -26.68
C GLN A 517 2.75 0.52 -27.52
N GLU A 518 3.13 0.63 -28.77
CA GLU A 518 2.58 1.59 -29.73
C GLU A 518 1.04 1.43 -29.90
N SER A 519 0.55 0.20 -29.91
CA SER A 519 -0.90 -0.07 -30.01
C SER A 519 -1.69 0.46 -28.81
N THR A 520 -1.09 0.49 -27.62
CA THR A 520 -1.67 1.06 -26.39
C THR A 520 -1.66 2.59 -26.47
N ALA A 521 -0.55 3.19 -26.94
CA ALA A 521 -0.44 4.63 -27.14
C ALA A 521 -1.50 5.16 -28.10
N GLN A 522 -1.71 4.50 -29.25
CA GLN A 522 -2.74 4.87 -30.23
C GLN A 522 -4.17 4.79 -29.66
N LYS A 523 -4.46 3.79 -28.82
CA LYS A 523 -5.76 3.69 -28.15
C LYS A 523 -5.97 4.83 -27.15
N ILE A 524 -4.94 5.16 -26.37
CA ILE A 524 -4.98 6.25 -25.39
C ILE A 524 -5.10 7.60 -26.09
N GLU A 525 -4.37 7.83 -27.17
CA GLU A 525 -4.49 9.03 -28.00
C GLU A 525 -5.92 9.23 -28.47
N ARG A 526 -6.49 8.22 -29.14
CA ARG A 526 -7.88 8.28 -29.66
C ARG A 526 -8.88 8.57 -28.54
N LYS A 527 -8.74 7.91 -27.38
CA LYS A 527 -9.61 8.14 -26.20
C LYS A 527 -9.46 9.57 -25.69
N THR A 528 -8.22 10.07 -25.56
CA THR A 528 -7.92 11.41 -25.07
C THR A 528 -8.48 12.50 -25.99
N ARG A 529 -8.29 12.37 -27.32
CA ARG A 529 -8.84 13.31 -28.30
C ARG A 529 -10.37 13.36 -28.29
N ASN A 530 -11.02 12.22 -28.08
CA ASN A 530 -12.48 12.16 -27.98
C ASN A 530 -13.01 12.78 -26.68
N GLN A 531 -12.34 12.52 -25.55
CA GLN A 531 -12.75 13.00 -24.24
C GLN A 531 -12.47 14.51 -24.06
N PHE A 532 -11.37 14.99 -24.63
CA PHE A 532 -10.89 16.37 -24.47
C PHE A 532 -10.66 17.04 -25.85
N PRO A 533 -11.70 17.28 -26.64
CA PRO A 533 -11.55 17.79 -28.00
C PRO A 533 -10.92 19.20 -28.09
N LYS A 534 -10.90 19.93 -26.99
CA LYS A 534 -10.28 21.28 -26.86
C LYS A 534 -9.19 21.32 -25.79
N GLY A 535 -8.72 20.17 -25.32
CA GLY A 535 -7.88 20.10 -24.14
C GLY A 535 -8.67 20.33 -22.85
N ILE A 536 -8.00 20.75 -21.79
CA ILE A 536 -8.57 21.09 -20.47
C ILE A 536 -8.45 22.59 -20.26
N GLU A 537 -9.57 23.24 -19.91
CA GLU A 537 -9.56 24.67 -19.56
C GLU A 537 -8.86 24.92 -18.21
N SER A 538 -8.33 26.13 -18.02
CA SER A 538 -7.83 26.57 -16.71
C SER A 538 -8.99 26.79 -15.72
N TYR A 539 -8.91 26.13 -14.57
CA TYR A 539 -9.90 26.28 -13.49
C TYR A 539 -9.37 27.07 -12.28
N GLY A 540 -8.06 27.12 -12.11
CA GLY A 540 -7.41 27.75 -10.97
C GLY A 540 -7.35 26.87 -9.72
N THR A 541 -6.47 27.27 -8.78
CA THR A 541 -6.20 26.51 -7.55
C THR A 541 -7.40 26.47 -6.60
N ASP A 542 -8.08 27.61 -6.39
CA ASP A 542 -9.17 27.70 -5.41
C ASP A 542 -10.36 26.81 -5.81
N ALA A 543 -10.72 26.80 -7.10
CA ALA A 543 -11.77 25.92 -7.60
C ALA A 543 -11.43 24.42 -7.40
N LEU A 544 -10.17 24.06 -7.62
CA LEU A 544 -9.71 22.68 -7.42
C LEU A 544 -9.76 22.30 -5.93
N ARG A 545 -9.31 23.16 -5.03
CA ARG A 545 -9.37 22.94 -3.57
C ARG A 545 -10.81 22.79 -3.09
N MET A 546 -11.70 23.70 -3.49
CA MET A 546 -13.13 23.61 -3.16
C MET A 546 -13.76 22.32 -3.68
N THR A 547 -13.38 21.86 -4.87
CA THR A 547 -13.81 20.58 -5.42
C THR A 547 -13.40 19.44 -4.51
N PHE A 548 -12.14 19.39 -4.05
CA PHE A 548 -11.68 18.34 -3.13
C PHE A 548 -12.41 18.38 -1.79
N PHE A 549 -12.71 19.55 -1.24
CA PHE A 549 -13.50 19.64 -0.02
C PHE A 549 -14.93 19.12 -0.21
N SER A 550 -15.58 19.45 -1.33
CA SER A 550 -16.92 18.94 -1.65
C SER A 550 -16.95 17.43 -1.92
N LEU A 551 -15.82 16.84 -2.27
CA LEU A 551 -15.62 15.41 -2.49
C LEU A 551 -15.10 14.68 -1.24
N ALA A 552 -14.83 15.39 -0.14
CA ALA A 552 -14.40 14.84 1.14
C ALA A 552 -15.57 14.14 1.87
N THR A 553 -16.29 13.30 1.13
CA THR A 553 -17.39 12.48 1.63
C THR A 553 -16.85 11.22 2.31
N HIS A 554 -17.67 10.58 3.14
CA HIS A 554 -17.30 9.34 3.82
C HIS A 554 -17.39 8.09 2.92
N THR A 555 -17.23 8.26 1.60
CA THR A 555 -17.30 7.15 0.62
C THR A 555 -15.89 6.58 0.33
N LYS A 556 -15.86 5.28 -0.01
CA LYS A 556 -14.63 4.56 -0.34
C LYS A 556 -13.96 5.07 -1.61
N ASP A 557 -14.77 5.32 -2.64
CA ASP A 557 -14.32 5.75 -3.96
C ASP A 557 -14.95 7.08 -4.32
N ILE A 558 -14.16 7.98 -4.88
CA ILE A 558 -14.56 9.33 -5.26
C ILE A 558 -14.39 9.48 -6.76
N SER A 559 -15.51 9.59 -7.50
CA SER A 559 -15.45 9.90 -8.93
C SER A 559 -15.16 11.39 -9.14
N PHE A 560 -14.08 11.69 -9.84
CA PHE A 560 -13.69 13.05 -10.16
C PHE A 560 -14.31 13.50 -11.50
N GLU A 561 -15.15 14.54 -11.43
CA GLU A 561 -15.87 15.08 -12.58
C GLU A 561 -15.48 16.54 -12.84
N LEU A 562 -15.08 16.86 -14.08
CA LEU A 562 -14.74 18.24 -14.50
C LEU A 562 -15.95 19.19 -14.41
N GLY A 563 -17.17 18.67 -14.53
CA GLY A 563 -18.39 19.48 -14.36
C GLY A 563 -18.47 20.14 -12.98
N ARG A 564 -18.13 19.40 -11.92
CA ARG A 564 -18.11 19.93 -10.54
C ARG A 564 -17.01 20.99 -10.39
N LEU A 565 -15.81 20.74 -10.93
CA LEU A 565 -14.71 21.70 -10.92
C LEU A 565 -15.09 23.02 -11.62
N LYS A 566 -15.79 22.93 -12.76
CA LYS A 566 -16.32 24.09 -13.47
C LYS A 566 -17.34 24.86 -12.62
N GLY A 567 -18.19 24.16 -11.88
CA GLY A 567 -19.14 24.76 -10.94
C GLY A 567 -18.43 25.63 -9.89
N TYR A 568 -17.39 25.11 -9.26
CA TYR A 568 -16.60 25.85 -8.26
C TYR A 568 -15.76 26.97 -8.87
N ARG A 569 -15.25 26.86 -10.09
CA ARG A 569 -14.66 28.00 -10.80
C ARG A 569 -15.68 29.14 -10.98
N ASN A 570 -16.89 28.82 -11.36
CA ASN A 570 -17.95 29.81 -11.49
C ASN A 570 -18.30 30.46 -10.14
N PHE A 571 -18.27 29.68 -9.05
CA PHE A 571 -18.46 30.19 -7.71
C PHE A 571 -17.33 31.16 -7.29
N CYS A 572 -16.08 30.82 -7.52
CA CYS A 572 -14.95 31.76 -7.30
C CYS A 572 -15.11 33.06 -8.13
N THR A 573 -15.58 32.92 -9.37
CA THR A 573 -15.90 34.09 -10.22
C THR A 573 -17.04 34.94 -9.64
N LYS A 574 -18.08 34.29 -9.08
CA LYS A 574 -19.19 35.00 -8.39
C LYS A 574 -18.68 35.79 -7.20
N ILE A 575 -17.78 35.23 -6.37
CA ILE A 575 -17.15 35.91 -5.23
C ILE A 575 -16.39 37.14 -5.72
N TRP A 576 -15.56 37.00 -6.74
CA TRP A 576 -14.79 38.09 -7.33
C TRP A 576 -15.69 39.21 -7.86
N ASN A 577 -16.75 38.84 -8.59
CA ASN A 577 -17.68 39.83 -9.14
C ASN A 577 -18.50 40.53 -8.05
N ALA A 578 -18.91 39.83 -7.00
CA ALA A 578 -19.57 40.46 -5.85
C ALA A 578 -18.66 41.46 -5.16
N ALA A 579 -17.38 41.09 -4.93
CA ALA A 579 -16.40 42.00 -4.37
C ALA A 579 -16.15 43.25 -5.24
N ARG A 580 -16.00 43.06 -6.56
CA ARG A 580 -15.87 44.19 -7.52
C ARG A 580 -17.09 45.10 -7.49
N PHE A 581 -18.28 44.54 -7.46
CA PHE A 581 -19.53 45.27 -7.43
C PHE A 581 -19.63 46.08 -6.13
N ILE A 582 -19.39 45.49 -4.97
CA ILE A 582 -19.42 46.14 -3.65
C ILE A 582 -18.39 47.27 -3.55
N ASN A 583 -17.19 47.07 -4.13
CA ASN A 583 -16.13 48.10 -4.15
C ASN A 583 -16.48 49.30 -5.05
N GLY A 584 -17.50 49.24 -5.89
CA GLY A 584 -18.04 50.36 -6.65
C GLY A 584 -18.88 51.34 -5.82
N TYR A 585 -19.29 50.95 -4.60
CA TYR A 585 -20.00 51.84 -3.68
C TYR A 585 -19.04 52.66 -2.83
N PRO A 586 -19.47 53.82 -2.32
CA PRO A 586 -18.70 54.63 -1.35
C PRO A 586 -18.29 53.76 -0.14
N VAL A 587 -17.19 54.12 0.48
CA VAL A 587 -16.76 53.47 1.74
C VAL A 587 -17.81 53.77 2.80
N GLY A 588 -18.44 52.71 3.32
CA GLY A 588 -19.46 52.76 4.37
C GLY A 588 -18.84 52.63 5.76
N ASN A 589 -19.46 51.81 6.61
CA ASN A 589 -18.97 51.56 7.97
C ASN A 589 -17.65 50.76 7.96
N ASP A 590 -16.81 50.92 8.98
CA ASP A 590 -15.59 50.14 9.17
C ASP A 590 -15.90 48.72 9.67
N SER A 591 -16.98 48.55 10.44
CA SER A 591 -17.51 47.31 10.96
C SER A 591 -18.99 47.14 10.55
N PHE A 592 -19.46 45.87 10.60
CA PHE A 592 -20.87 45.62 10.34
C PHE A 592 -21.76 46.11 11.50
N GLU A 593 -22.68 46.99 11.20
CA GLU A 593 -23.64 47.57 12.17
C GLU A 593 -25.06 47.33 11.68
N PRO A 594 -25.83 46.37 12.23
CA PRO A 594 -27.17 46.04 11.75
C PRO A 594 -28.18 47.14 12.08
N LYS A 595 -28.55 47.98 11.10
CA LYS A 595 -29.47 49.10 11.25
C LYS A 595 -30.85 48.77 10.69
N THR A 596 -30.92 48.04 9.60
CA THR A 596 -32.17 47.64 8.95
C THR A 596 -32.59 46.22 9.36
N ASP A 597 -33.84 45.83 9.09
CA ASP A 597 -34.30 44.47 9.33
C ASP A 597 -33.58 43.50 8.39
N THR A 598 -33.20 43.93 7.20
CA THR A 598 -32.38 43.16 6.26
C THR A 598 -30.96 42.92 6.80
N ASP A 599 -30.36 43.95 7.46
CA ASP A 599 -29.05 43.80 8.12
C ASP A 599 -29.14 42.80 9.28
N LYS A 600 -30.16 42.85 10.10
CA LYS A 600 -30.37 41.92 11.21
C LYS A 600 -30.54 40.48 10.67
N TRP A 601 -31.37 40.32 9.63
CA TRP A 601 -31.60 39.03 9.00
C TRP A 601 -30.32 38.41 8.46
N ILE A 602 -29.52 39.16 7.67
CA ILE A 602 -28.28 38.57 7.10
C ILE A 602 -27.24 38.27 8.20
N LYS A 603 -27.20 39.04 9.28
CA LYS A 603 -26.34 38.76 10.42
C LYS A 603 -26.74 37.48 11.14
N ASP A 604 -28.04 37.30 11.40
CA ASP A 604 -28.55 36.09 12.02
C ASP A 604 -28.28 34.85 11.15
N GLU A 605 -28.45 34.96 9.83
CA GLU A 605 -28.16 33.90 8.91
C GLU A 605 -26.66 33.59 8.79
N PHE A 606 -25.80 34.64 8.85
CA PHE A 606 -24.35 34.47 8.89
C PHE A 606 -23.89 33.75 10.15
N ASP A 607 -24.38 34.14 11.32
CA ASP A 607 -23.99 33.54 12.59
C ASP A 607 -24.44 32.06 12.65
N LYS A 608 -25.66 31.73 12.23
CA LYS A 608 -26.15 30.34 12.10
C LYS A 608 -25.26 29.51 11.15
N THR A 609 -24.94 30.10 9.99
CA THR A 609 -24.12 29.41 8.99
C THR A 609 -22.71 29.16 9.52
N ARG A 610 -22.08 30.16 10.17
CA ARG A 610 -20.75 29.98 10.79
C ARG A 610 -20.74 28.90 11.83
N ASP A 611 -21.74 28.88 12.73
CA ASP A 611 -21.83 27.84 13.79
C ASP A 611 -22.04 26.44 13.18
N GLN A 612 -22.82 26.33 12.09
CA GLN A 612 -23.02 25.06 11.39
C GLN A 612 -21.74 24.60 10.66
N ILE A 613 -21.02 25.53 10.03
CA ILE A 613 -19.71 25.25 9.39
C ILE A 613 -18.73 24.75 10.45
N GLN A 614 -18.62 25.42 11.59
CA GLN A 614 -17.72 24.99 12.67
C GLN A 614 -18.06 23.56 13.13
N LYS A 615 -19.33 23.27 13.37
CA LYS A 615 -19.77 21.94 13.73
C LYS A 615 -19.42 20.90 12.67
N ASN A 616 -19.65 21.19 11.39
CA ASN A 616 -19.31 20.29 10.30
C ASN A 616 -17.79 20.03 10.20
N ILE A 617 -16.96 21.03 10.51
CA ILE A 617 -15.48 20.89 10.57
C ILE A 617 -15.08 19.96 11.73
N GLU A 618 -15.67 20.17 12.92
CA GLU A 618 -15.42 19.36 14.12
C GLU A 618 -15.87 17.91 13.92
N ASP A 619 -16.94 17.69 13.16
CA ASP A 619 -17.47 16.38 12.79
C ASP A 619 -16.75 15.75 11.56
N TYR A 620 -15.66 16.34 11.07
CA TYR A 620 -14.92 15.91 9.87
C TYR A 620 -15.77 15.81 8.59
N ARG A 621 -16.78 16.70 8.44
CA ARG A 621 -17.70 16.77 7.32
C ARG A 621 -17.44 18.02 6.46
N LEU A 622 -16.28 18.06 5.80
CA LEU A 622 -15.91 19.17 4.93
C LEU A 622 -16.86 19.33 3.74
N ASP A 623 -17.45 18.23 3.26
CA ASP A 623 -18.45 18.22 2.21
C ASP A 623 -19.70 19.05 2.61
N PHE A 624 -20.13 18.96 3.85
CA PHE A 624 -21.23 19.78 4.36
C PHE A 624 -20.79 21.22 4.64
N ALA A 625 -19.60 21.41 5.20
CA ALA A 625 -19.09 22.75 5.47
C ALA A 625 -19.00 23.60 4.19
N ILE A 626 -18.50 23.04 3.08
CA ILE A 626 -18.40 23.77 1.80
C ILE A 626 -19.77 24.06 1.18
N ASN A 627 -20.75 23.17 1.37
CA ASN A 627 -22.12 23.41 0.92
C ASN A 627 -22.78 24.56 1.68
N GLU A 628 -22.58 24.65 3.01
CA GLU A 628 -23.08 25.80 3.81
C GLU A 628 -22.49 27.12 3.32
N VAL A 629 -21.16 27.14 3.02
CA VAL A 629 -20.48 28.31 2.44
C VAL A 629 -21.12 28.70 1.11
N TYR A 630 -21.33 27.72 0.22
CA TYR A 630 -21.89 27.96 -1.11
C TYR A 630 -23.32 28.53 -1.02
N GLU A 631 -24.20 27.87 -0.26
CA GLU A 631 -25.60 28.26 -0.09
C GLU A 631 -25.74 29.65 0.55
N PHE A 632 -24.96 29.93 1.59
CA PHE A 632 -25.00 31.21 2.23
C PHE A 632 -24.54 32.35 1.29
N PHE A 633 -23.35 32.16 0.67
CA PHE A 633 -22.77 33.20 -0.17
C PHE A 633 -23.63 33.49 -1.41
N TRP A 634 -24.05 32.41 -2.11
CA TRP A 634 -24.78 32.56 -3.36
C TRP A 634 -26.23 33.00 -3.11
N ASN A 635 -26.97 32.21 -2.37
CA ASN A 635 -28.42 32.34 -2.29
C ASN A 635 -28.87 33.44 -1.27
N LYS A 636 -28.17 33.59 -0.14
CA LYS A 636 -28.54 34.57 0.89
C LYS A 636 -27.83 35.89 0.72
N PHE A 637 -26.50 35.88 0.61
CA PHE A 637 -25.73 37.13 0.52
C PHE A 637 -25.88 37.78 -0.86
N CYS A 638 -25.60 37.06 -1.96
CA CYS A 638 -25.64 37.68 -3.29
C CYS A 638 -27.05 37.93 -3.80
N ASP A 639 -27.91 36.89 -3.78
CA ASP A 639 -29.20 36.95 -4.45
C ASP A 639 -30.29 37.63 -3.62
N VAL A 640 -30.12 37.77 -2.30
CA VAL A 640 -31.07 38.50 -1.43
C VAL A 640 -30.46 39.77 -0.87
N TYR A 641 -29.43 39.67 0.00
CA TYR A 641 -28.94 40.82 0.74
C TYR A 641 -28.41 41.93 -0.16
N ILE A 642 -27.55 41.63 -1.13
CA ILE A 642 -27.02 42.62 -2.08
C ILE A 642 -28.19 43.27 -2.87
N GLU A 643 -29.16 42.47 -3.33
CA GLU A 643 -30.27 43.00 -4.14
C GLU A 643 -31.23 43.90 -3.31
N GLU A 644 -31.47 43.56 -2.05
CA GLU A 644 -32.28 44.41 -1.18
C GLU A 644 -31.53 45.74 -0.83
N CYS A 645 -30.20 45.66 -0.58
CA CYS A 645 -29.39 46.87 -0.40
C CYS A 645 -29.39 47.78 -1.64
N LYS A 646 -29.41 47.22 -2.84
CA LYS A 646 -29.56 48.00 -4.09
C LYS A 646 -30.90 48.75 -4.16
N LYS A 647 -32.00 48.05 -3.82
CA LYS A 647 -33.36 48.62 -3.86
C LYS A 647 -33.55 49.72 -2.82
N SER A 648 -33.07 49.51 -1.61
CA SER A 648 -33.19 50.47 -0.50
C SER A 648 -32.20 51.62 -0.56
N GLY A 649 -31.08 51.46 -1.26
CA GLY A 649 -29.93 52.39 -1.20
C GLY A 649 -29.05 52.26 0.05
N GLU A 650 -29.35 51.32 0.93
CA GLU A 650 -28.65 51.13 2.21
C GLU A 650 -27.41 50.20 2.00
N THR A 651 -26.31 50.77 1.48
CA THR A 651 -25.13 50.03 1.04
C THR A 651 -23.94 50.05 2.03
N ALA A 652 -24.06 50.77 3.15
CA ALA A 652 -22.98 51.01 4.10
C ALA A 652 -22.41 49.72 4.73
N ASN A 653 -23.24 48.67 4.89
CA ASN A 653 -22.88 47.40 5.51
C ASN A 653 -22.42 46.33 4.52
N LEU A 654 -22.48 46.56 3.20
CA LEU A 654 -22.11 45.58 2.18
C LEU A 654 -20.62 45.13 2.31
N ARG A 655 -19.72 46.11 2.44
CA ARG A 655 -18.28 45.85 2.53
C ARG A 655 -17.87 45.19 3.85
N PRO A 656 -18.33 45.65 5.03
CA PRO A 656 -18.08 44.97 6.29
C PRO A 656 -18.59 43.52 6.30
N MET A 657 -19.81 43.26 5.83
CA MET A 657 -20.37 41.91 5.76
C MET A 657 -19.56 41.01 4.80
N LEU A 658 -19.21 41.50 3.62
CA LEU A 658 -18.34 40.74 2.69
C LEU A 658 -17.00 40.40 3.35
N LYS A 659 -16.41 41.31 4.13
CA LYS A 659 -15.15 41.05 4.84
C LYS A 659 -15.31 39.90 5.85
N GLU A 660 -16.36 39.93 6.67
CA GLU A 660 -16.65 38.84 7.64
C GLU A 660 -16.82 37.47 6.90
N ILE A 661 -17.56 37.47 5.78
CA ILE A 661 -17.77 36.27 4.97
C ILE A 661 -16.45 35.74 4.40
N LEU A 662 -15.61 36.60 3.83
CA LEU A 662 -14.34 36.23 3.26
C LEU A 662 -13.37 35.66 4.32
N VAL A 663 -13.39 36.21 5.53
CA VAL A 663 -12.62 35.66 6.66
C VAL A 663 -13.12 34.29 7.06
N MET A 664 -14.45 34.08 7.13
CA MET A 664 -15.03 32.76 7.40
C MET A 664 -14.68 31.73 6.32
N MET A 665 -14.65 32.16 5.04
CA MET A 665 -14.34 31.29 3.92
C MET A 665 -12.86 30.92 3.82
N HIS A 666 -11.98 31.79 4.31
CA HIS A 666 -10.52 31.59 4.29
C HIS A 666 -10.08 30.55 5.31
#